data_64e6ba98e4db889fcd2a745151bd79e8
#
_entry.id   64e6ba98e4db889fcd2a745151bd79e8
#
_cell.length_a   1.000
_cell.length_b   1.000
_cell.length_c   1.000
_cell.angle_alpha   90.00
_cell.angle_beta   90.00
_cell.angle_gamma   90.00
#
_symmetry.space_group_name_H-M   'P 1'
#
loop_
_entity.id
_entity.type
_entity.pdbx_description
1 polymer ?
#
loop_
_entity_poly.entity_id
_entity_poly.type
_entity_poly.pdbx_seq_one_letter_code
_entity_poly.pdbx_strand_id
1 'polypeptide(L)'
;MQDRNLVNVNLTKEMKTSFIDYAMSVIVARALPDVRDGLKPVHRRILYGMNELGVTPDKPHKKSARITGDVMGKYHPHGDSSIYEAMVRMAQWWSYRYMLVDGHGNFGSMDGDGAAAQRYTEARMSKIALEMLRDINKNTVDFVDNYDANEREPLVLPARFPNLLVNGATGIAVGMATNIPPHNLGETIDAVKLVMDNSEVTTKDLMEVLPGPDFPTGALVMGKSGIHKAYETGKGSIVLRSRTEIETTKTGRERIVVTEFPYMVNKTKVHEHIVRLAQEKRIEGITAVRDESNREGVRFIIEVKRDASANVILNNLFKMTQMQTNFGFNMLAIQNGVPKILSLRQILDAYIEHQKEVVVRRTRFDKEKAEARAHILEGLLIALDHIDEVIRIIRASETDAEAQAELMSKFKLSERQSQAILDMRLRRLTGLERDKIQSEYDELIALIADLTDILAKPERVVQIIKDELDEVKRKFGDKRRTELMVGEVLTLEDEDLIEESDVLITLSNKGYIKRLDQGEFTAQKRGGRGVQGTGVKDDDFVRELVSTSTHDHLLFFTNKGRVYRLKGYEIPEYGRTAKGLPVVNLLKLDEGESIQTIINVKSERSDDAYLFFTTRHGIVKRTSVKEFANIRQNGLKALNLKDEDELINVLLTEEDTDIIIGTKFGYAVRFNQSAVRGMSRIATGVRGVNLRDGDTVVGASVITDQDEVLIITEKGYGKRTLATEYPTKGRGGKGMKTANVAEKNGPLAGLLTVKGDEDLMIITDTGVMIRTNVANISQTGRSTMGVKVMRLDQDAKIVTFTTVDAVEKEEVGTENETEGKA
;
A
#
# COMPACT_ATOMS: atom_id res chain seq x y z
N MET A 1 -27.53 -28.36 66.97
CA MET A 1 -27.46 -26.99 66.37
C MET A 1 -27.10 -27.18 64.88
N GLN A 2 -28.04 -27.07 64.00
CA GLN A 2 -27.78 -26.97 62.58
C GLN A 2 -27.15 -25.58 62.34
N ASP A 3 -25.93 -25.63 61.85
CA ASP A 3 -25.15 -24.42 61.54
C ASP A 3 -25.91 -23.63 60.43
N ARG A 4 -26.65 -22.60 60.80
CA ARG A 4 -27.52 -21.80 59.92
C ARG A 4 -26.75 -21.02 58.84
N ASN A 5 -25.39 -21.12 58.81
CA ASN A 5 -24.49 -20.40 57.92
C ASN A 5 -23.85 -21.28 56.84
N LEU A 6 -24.16 -22.59 56.75
CA LEU A 6 -23.69 -23.46 55.69
C LEU A 6 -24.65 -23.41 54.48
N VAL A 7 -24.20 -22.77 53.40
CA VAL A 7 -24.86 -22.78 52.10
C VAL A 7 -24.19 -23.84 51.26
N ASN A 8 -24.93 -24.89 50.87
CA ASN A 8 -24.46 -25.90 49.95
C ASN A 8 -24.46 -25.35 48.51
N VAL A 9 -23.28 -25.10 47.98
CA VAL A 9 -23.12 -24.60 46.61
C VAL A 9 -22.63 -25.75 45.71
N ASN A 10 -23.29 -25.92 44.57
CA ASN A 10 -22.81 -26.88 43.55
C ASN A 10 -21.61 -26.24 42.80
N LEU A 11 -20.41 -26.74 43.10
CA LEU A 11 -19.16 -26.23 42.56
C LEU A 11 -19.18 -26.11 41.02
N THR A 12 -19.70 -27.11 40.32
CA THR A 12 -19.78 -27.11 38.88
C THR A 12 -20.69 -26.00 38.30
N LYS A 13 -21.82 -25.76 38.99
CA LYS A 13 -22.77 -24.71 38.62
C LYS A 13 -22.17 -23.35 38.88
N GLU A 14 -21.59 -23.15 40.06
CA GLU A 14 -20.94 -21.89 40.47
C GLU A 14 -19.78 -21.54 39.55
N MET A 15 -18.90 -22.50 39.27
CA MET A 15 -17.78 -22.31 38.34
C MET A 15 -18.26 -21.94 36.95
N LYS A 16 -19.31 -22.58 36.41
CA LYS A 16 -19.85 -22.24 35.08
C LYS A 16 -20.42 -20.83 35.04
N THR A 17 -21.21 -20.45 36.04
CA THR A 17 -21.83 -19.13 36.10
C THR A 17 -20.78 -18.06 36.24
N SER A 18 -19.87 -18.16 37.24
CA SER A 18 -18.82 -17.19 37.46
C SER A 18 -17.84 -17.07 36.28
N PHE A 19 -17.56 -18.20 35.57
CA PHE A 19 -16.69 -18.17 34.38
C PHE A 19 -17.38 -17.47 33.19
N ILE A 20 -18.69 -17.71 33.00
CA ILE A 20 -19.46 -17.04 31.93
C ILE A 20 -19.53 -15.53 32.22
N ASP A 21 -19.83 -15.13 33.45
CA ASP A 21 -19.92 -13.74 33.86
C ASP A 21 -18.58 -13.01 33.67
N TYR A 22 -17.47 -13.66 34.09
CA TYR A 22 -16.13 -13.14 33.84
C TYR A 22 -15.79 -13.05 32.35
N ALA A 23 -16.07 -14.11 31.57
CA ALA A 23 -15.82 -14.13 30.13
C ALA A 23 -16.60 -13.02 29.43
N MET A 24 -17.88 -12.85 29.74
CA MET A 24 -18.73 -11.79 29.17
C MET A 24 -18.18 -10.42 29.52
N SER A 25 -17.78 -10.17 30.77
CA SER A 25 -17.16 -8.91 31.18
C SER A 25 -15.88 -8.63 30.40
N VAL A 26 -14.99 -9.61 30.23
CA VAL A 26 -13.73 -9.44 29.48
C VAL A 26 -13.98 -9.20 27.99
N ILE A 27 -14.94 -9.89 27.40
CA ILE A 27 -15.29 -9.74 25.98
C ILE A 27 -15.89 -8.36 25.71
N VAL A 28 -16.95 -7.98 26.43
CA VAL A 28 -17.76 -6.79 26.12
C VAL A 28 -17.16 -5.52 26.71
N ALA A 29 -16.56 -5.59 27.92
CA ALA A 29 -16.16 -4.41 28.70
C ALA A 29 -14.64 -4.26 28.89
N ARG A 30 -13.78 -5.02 28.20
CA ARG A 30 -12.33 -4.91 28.41
C ARG A 30 -11.50 -5.06 27.16
N ALA A 31 -11.58 -6.21 26.44
CA ALA A 31 -10.56 -6.61 25.48
C ALA A 31 -10.87 -6.22 24.03
N LEU A 32 -12.14 -6.12 23.67
CA LEU A 32 -12.56 -5.90 22.28
C LEU A 32 -12.99 -4.44 22.04
N PRO A 33 -12.72 -3.90 20.83
CA PRO A 33 -13.17 -2.58 20.42
C PRO A 33 -14.64 -2.58 20.01
N ASP A 34 -15.34 -1.45 20.23
CA ASP A 34 -16.65 -1.21 19.58
C ASP A 34 -16.42 -0.87 18.11
N VAL A 35 -17.25 -1.40 17.21
CA VAL A 35 -17.13 -1.21 15.77
C VAL A 35 -17.31 0.26 15.35
N ARG A 36 -18.10 1.04 16.11
CA ARG A 36 -18.46 2.43 15.80
C ARG A 36 -17.31 3.41 16.00
N ASP A 37 -16.59 3.33 17.14
CA ASP A 37 -15.49 4.24 17.49
C ASP A 37 -14.10 3.59 17.51
N GLY A 38 -14.03 2.26 17.36
CA GLY A 38 -12.78 1.51 17.33
C GLY A 38 -12.02 1.48 18.65
N LEU A 39 -12.65 1.85 19.75
CA LEU A 39 -12.00 1.95 21.05
C LEU A 39 -12.41 0.83 21.99
N LYS A 40 -11.44 0.37 22.78
CA LYS A 40 -11.73 -0.38 24.00
C LYS A 40 -12.20 0.58 25.10
N PRO A 41 -12.92 0.10 26.13
CA PRO A 41 -13.38 0.96 27.22
C PRO A 41 -12.29 1.81 27.87
N VAL A 42 -11.10 1.27 28.11
CA VAL A 42 -9.99 2.01 28.70
C VAL A 42 -9.55 3.21 27.86
N HIS A 43 -9.43 3.03 26.53
CA HIS A 43 -9.04 4.11 25.61
C HIS A 43 -10.12 5.19 25.53
N ARG A 44 -11.39 4.79 25.48
CA ARG A 44 -12.53 5.72 25.47
C ARG A 44 -12.58 6.56 26.75
N ARG A 45 -12.39 5.92 27.90
CA ARG A 45 -12.35 6.58 29.20
C ARG A 45 -11.18 7.55 29.36
N ILE A 46 -10.01 7.21 28.80
CA ILE A 46 -8.85 8.12 28.78
C ILE A 46 -9.15 9.37 27.95
N LEU A 47 -9.66 9.22 26.73
CA LEU A 47 -9.96 10.36 25.87
C LEU A 47 -11.08 11.23 26.46
N TYR A 48 -12.13 10.59 26.99
CA TYR A 48 -13.23 11.30 27.66
C TYR A 48 -12.75 12.01 28.92
N GLY A 49 -11.95 11.37 29.78
CA GLY A 49 -11.36 11.98 30.96
C GLY A 49 -10.43 13.15 30.65
N MET A 50 -9.63 13.05 29.56
CA MET A 50 -8.83 14.18 29.09
C MET A 50 -9.71 15.36 28.64
N ASN A 51 -10.85 15.08 28.01
CA ASN A 51 -11.80 16.10 27.59
C ASN A 51 -12.40 16.83 28.79
N GLU A 52 -12.87 16.09 29.80
CA GLU A 52 -13.46 16.64 31.01
C GLU A 52 -12.43 17.45 31.83
N LEU A 53 -11.17 17.00 31.88
CA LEU A 53 -10.05 17.76 32.49
C LEU A 53 -9.63 18.98 31.65
N GLY A 54 -10.19 19.12 30.43
CA GLY A 54 -9.83 20.19 29.52
C GLY A 54 -8.37 20.11 29.04
N VAL A 55 -7.81 18.90 28.88
CA VAL A 55 -6.43 18.68 28.45
C VAL A 55 -6.41 18.57 26.90
N THR A 56 -6.73 19.68 26.27
CA THR A 56 -6.87 19.83 24.82
C THR A 56 -5.55 20.24 24.14
N PRO A 57 -5.39 20.09 22.83
CA PRO A 57 -4.14 20.39 22.10
C PRO A 57 -3.69 21.85 22.16
N ASP A 58 -4.61 22.77 22.42
CA ASP A 58 -4.36 24.22 22.58
C ASP A 58 -3.86 24.62 23.98
N LYS A 59 -3.92 23.69 24.94
CA LYS A 59 -3.51 23.91 26.32
C LYS A 59 -2.20 23.20 26.64
N PRO A 60 -1.50 23.64 27.72
CA PRO A 60 -0.28 22.95 28.15
C PRO A 60 -0.53 21.47 28.52
N HIS A 61 0.49 20.64 28.30
CA HIS A 61 0.49 19.27 28.78
C HIS A 61 0.25 19.19 30.29
N LYS A 62 -0.36 18.11 30.74
CA LYS A 62 -0.55 17.80 32.17
C LYS A 62 0.26 16.54 32.52
N LYS A 63 0.69 16.44 33.80
CA LYS A 63 1.34 15.21 34.28
C LYS A 63 0.47 14.00 34.01
N SER A 64 1.08 12.97 33.45
CA SER A 64 0.38 11.71 33.14
C SER A 64 -0.32 11.12 34.35
N ALA A 65 0.32 11.19 35.51
CA ALA A 65 -0.25 10.74 36.81
C ALA A 65 -1.57 11.44 37.17
N ARG A 66 -1.76 12.72 36.79
CA ARG A 66 -3.03 13.43 37.03
C ARG A 66 -4.14 12.88 36.15
N ILE A 67 -3.85 12.65 34.84
CA ILE A 67 -4.82 12.09 33.90
C ILE A 67 -5.21 10.69 34.33
N THR A 68 -4.20 9.85 34.60
CA THR A 68 -4.41 8.47 35.05
C THR A 68 -5.23 8.37 36.32
N GLY A 69 -4.90 9.24 37.32
CA GLY A 69 -5.62 9.29 38.60
C GLY A 69 -7.08 9.70 38.46
N ASP A 70 -7.39 10.69 37.61
CA ASP A 70 -8.76 11.14 37.35
C ASP A 70 -9.59 10.07 36.62
N VAL A 71 -9.00 9.46 35.61
CA VAL A 71 -9.65 8.34 34.87
C VAL A 71 -9.91 7.14 35.78
N MET A 72 -8.94 6.79 36.61
CA MET A 72 -9.06 5.68 37.58
C MET A 72 -10.16 5.96 38.61
N GLY A 73 -10.18 7.15 39.18
CA GLY A 73 -11.14 7.51 40.20
C GLY A 73 -12.57 7.66 39.70
N LYS A 74 -12.76 8.15 38.47
CA LYS A 74 -14.10 8.45 37.96
C LYS A 74 -14.69 7.36 37.04
N TYR A 75 -13.87 6.69 36.24
CA TYR A 75 -14.40 5.88 35.14
C TYR A 75 -13.86 4.45 35.11
N HIS A 76 -12.58 4.22 35.43
CA HIS A 76 -11.93 2.94 35.19
C HIS A 76 -11.35 2.33 36.48
N PRO A 77 -12.12 1.49 37.21
CA PRO A 77 -11.77 0.97 38.54
C PRO A 77 -10.73 -0.18 38.42
N HIS A 78 -9.57 0.07 37.80
CA HIS A 78 -8.47 -0.88 37.66
C HIS A 78 -7.13 -0.22 37.97
N GLY A 79 -6.05 -0.99 37.99
CA GLY A 79 -4.72 -0.48 38.32
C GLY A 79 -4.28 0.68 37.39
N ASP A 80 -3.65 1.68 37.96
CA ASP A 80 -3.13 2.88 37.28
C ASP A 80 -2.14 2.55 36.17
N SER A 81 -1.35 1.49 36.32
CA SER A 81 -0.39 1.02 35.30
C SER A 81 -1.10 0.64 34.00
N SER A 82 -2.26 -0.02 34.07
CA SER A 82 -3.01 -0.42 32.86
C SER A 82 -3.54 0.79 32.09
N ILE A 83 -3.98 1.82 32.80
CA ILE A 83 -4.45 3.08 32.22
C ILE A 83 -3.29 3.85 31.60
N TYR A 84 -2.17 3.94 32.33
CA TYR A 84 -0.98 4.63 31.86
C TYR A 84 -0.37 3.98 30.63
N GLU A 85 -0.21 2.66 30.61
CA GLU A 85 0.31 1.92 29.44
C GLU A 85 -0.60 2.06 28.22
N ALA A 86 -1.92 2.06 28.41
CA ALA A 86 -2.86 2.33 27.31
C ALA A 86 -2.68 3.76 26.75
N MET A 87 -2.53 4.75 27.61
CA MET A 87 -2.27 6.14 27.23
C MET A 87 -0.91 6.29 26.52
N VAL A 88 0.13 5.65 27.04
CA VAL A 88 1.47 5.62 26.45
C VAL A 88 1.40 5.08 25.03
N ARG A 89 0.72 3.96 24.84
CA ARG A 89 0.60 3.34 23.51
C ARG A 89 -0.10 4.26 22.50
N MET A 90 -1.10 5.03 22.91
CA MET A 90 -1.77 6.02 22.05
C MET A 90 -0.87 7.19 21.65
N ALA A 91 0.25 7.42 22.34
CA ALA A 91 1.24 8.47 22.07
C ALA A 91 2.45 7.95 21.26
N GLN A 92 2.55 6.65 20.97
CA GLN A 92 3.68 6.03 20.27
C GLN A 92 3.43 6.02 18.76
N TRP A 93 4.27 6.71 17.99
CA TRP A 93 4.14 6.80 16.53
C TRP A 93 4.37 5.46 15.79
N TRP A 94 5.07 4.50 16.42
CA TRP A 94 5.27 3.15 15.88
C TRP A 94 4.15 2.17 16.26
N SER A 95 3.26 2.55 17.19
CA SER A 95 2.12 1.74 17.64
C SER A 95 0.81 2.19 17.00
N TYR A 96 0.61 3.51 16.84
CA TYR A 96 -0.58 4.11 16.26
C TYR A 96 -0.26 4.78 14.94
N ARG A 97 -1.06 4.50 13.92
CA ARG A 97 -0.88 5.15 12.60
C ARG A 97 -1.18 6.65 12.68
N TYR A 98 -2.18 7.01 13.48
CA TYR A 98 -2.52 8.39 13.87
C TYR A 98 -2.65 8.46 15.39
N MET A 99 -1.68 9.06 16.04
CA MET A 99 -1.63 9.14 17.49
C MET A 99 -2.81 9.94 18.05
N LEU A 100 -3.45 9.42 19.10
CA LEU A 100 -4.56 10.09 19.79
C LEU A 100 -4.08 10.90 21.00
N VAL A 101 -2.88 10.64 21.49
CA VAL A 101 -2.25 11.35 22.60
C VAL A 101 -0.97 12.02 22.12
N ASP A 102 -0.78 13.26 22.51
CA ASP A 102 0.46 14.04 22.35
C ASP A 102 1.24 13.98 23.67
N GLY A 103 2.32 13.18 23.65
CA GLY A 103 3.16 12.93 24.82
C GLY A 103 4.39 13.82 24.86
N HIS A 104 4.76 14.27 26.08
CA HIS A 104 5.98 15.02 26.35
C HIS A 104 6.82 14.27 27.38
N GLY A 105 8.07 13.96 27.04
CA GLY A 105 8.98 13.14 27.83
C GLY A 105 9.27 11.80 27.17
N ASN A 106 9.69 10.82 27.97
CA ASN A 106 10.02 9.48 27.46
C ASN A 106 8.79 8.57 27.49
N PHE A 107 8.23 8.29 26.31
CA PHE A 107 7.12 7.36 26.08
C PHE A 107 7.57 6.01 25.53
N GLY A 108 8.83 5.63 25.72
CA GLY A 108 9.41 4.40 25.22
C GLY A 108 10.09 4.55 23.86
N SER A 109 10.56 3.44 23.30
CA SER A 109 11.21 3.38 22.00
C SER A 109 10.82 2.11 21.21
N MET A 110 11.13 2.09 19.93
CA MET A 110 11.00 0.86 19.10
C MET A 110 11.97 -0.25 19.54
N ASP A 111 12.97 0.08 20.33
CA ASP A 111 13.93 -0.85 20.91
C ASP A 111 13.35 -1.69 22.06
N GLY A 112 12.13 -1.34 22.47
CA GLY A 112 11.40 -2.02 23.55
C GLY A 112 11.63 -1.41 24.91
N ASP A 113 12.27 -0.23 24.98
CA ASP A 113 12.34 0.54 26.23
C ASP A 113 10.94 0.93 26.66
N GLY A 114 10.66 0.75 27.93
CA GLY A 114 9.42 1.21 28.56
C GLY A 114 9.36 2.73 28.68
N ALA A 115 8.14 3.26 28.82
CA ALA A 115 7.97 4.66 29.17
C ALA A 115 8.51 4.97 30.57
N ALA A 116 8.96 6.20 30.78
CA ALA A 116 9.29 6.67 32.11
C ALA A 116 8.05 6.66 33.03
N ALA A 117 8.25 6.61 34.32
CA ALA A 117 7.14 6.61 35.30
C ALA A 117 6.21 7.82 35.08
N GLN A 118 4.90 7.63 35.28
CA GLN A 118 3.85 8.61 35.01
C GLN A 118 3.99 9.96 35.71
N ARG A 119 4.80 10.03 36.80
CA ARG A 119 5.14 11.29 37.47
C ARG A 119 6.11 12.17 36.70
N TYR A 120 6.86 11.60 35.73
CA TYR A 120 7.83 12.35 34.93
C TYR A 120 7.28 12.79 33.58
N THR A 121 6.44 11.96 32.96
CA THR A 121 5.86 12.26 31.67
C THR A 121 4.65 13.18 31.75
N GLU A 122 4.37 13.86 30.64
CA GLU A 122 3.22 14.74 30.49
C GLU A 122 2.48 14.38 29.22
N ALA A 123 1.17 14.59 29.18
CA ALA A 123 0.35 14.27 28.03
C ALA A 123 -0.79 15.27 27.84
N ARG A 124 -1.30 15.31 26.63
CA ARG A 124 -2.55 15.98 26.23
C ARG A 124 -3.16 15.24 25.04
N MET A 125 -4.38 15.56 24.69
CA MET A 125 -4.96 15.06 23.43
C MET A 125 -4.19 15.57 22.23
N SER A 126 -4.07 14.74 21.19
CA SER A 126 -3.61 15.19 19.88
C SER A 126 -4.73 15.94 19.13
N LYS A 127 -4.37 16.65 18.05
CA LYS A 127 -5.36 17.42 17.27
C LYS A 127 -6.43 16.52 16.66
N ILE A 128 -6.07 15.33 16.17
CA ILE A 128 -7.01 14.38 15.58
C ILE A 128 -7.93 13.74 16.64
N ALA A 129 -7.48 13.62 17.89
CA ALA A 129 -8.31 13.09 18.97
C ALA A 129 -9.55 13.96 19.26
N LEU A 130 -9.49 15.27 18.99
CA LEU A 130 -10.65 16.15 19.09
C LEU A 130 -11.78 15.73 18.15
N GLU A 131 -11.47 15.16 16.98
CA GLU A 131 -12.47 14.67 16.04
C GLU A 131 -13.18 13.40 16.54
N MET A 132 -12.58 12.66 17.50
CA MET A 132 -13.24 11.55 18.18
C MET A 132 -14.34 12.01 19.16
N LEU A 133 -14.17 13.19 19.75
CA LEU A 133 -15.02 13.72 20.83
C LEU A 133 -15.93 14.87 20.34
N ARG A 134 -15.81 15.28 19.10
CA ARG A 134 -16.53 16.42 18.55
C ARG A 134 -18.03 16.27 18.72
N ASP A 135 -18.67 17.32 19.19
CA ASP A 135 -20.11 17.39 19.45
C ASP A 135 -20.62 16.38 20.51
N ILE A 136 -19.76 15.82 21.37
CA ILE A 136 -20.16 14.89 22.44
C ILE A 136 -21.20 15.50 23.40
N ASN A 137 -21.16 16.81 23.58
CA ASN A 137 -22.06 17.57 24.46
C ASN A 137 -23.43 17.92 23.82
N LYS A 138 -23.67 17.45 22.58
CA LYS A 138 -24.91 17.68 21.83
C LYS A 138 -25.81 16.45 21.77
N ASN A 139 -25.80 15.62 22.79
CA ASN A 139 -26.60 14.39 22.88
C ASN A 139 -26.39 13.43 21.70
N THR A 140 -25.19 13.42 21.10
CA THR A 140 -24.87 12.63 19.93
C THR A 140 -24.73 11.13 20.19
N VAL A 141 -24.39 10.77 21.44
CA VAL A 141 -24.17 9.41 21.91
C VAL A 141 -24.86 9.19 23.25
N ASP A 142 -25.10 7.94 23.60
CA ASP A 142 -25.68 7.59 24.88
C ASP A 142 -24.62 7.61 26.00
N PHE A 143 -25.06 8.03 27.19
CA PHE A 143 -24.29 8.02 28.41
C PHE A 143 -24.88 7.02 29.40
N VAL A 144 -24.01 6.29 30.07
CA VAL A 144 -24.35 5.34 31.13
C VAL A 144 -23.70 5.77 32.45
N ASP A 145 -24.24 5.29 33.56
CA ASP A 145 -23.61 5.51 34.85
C ASP A 145 -22.26 4.75 34.92
N ASN A 146 -21.29 5.37 35.58
CA ASN A 146 -20.02 4.72 35.86
C ASN A 146 -20.17 3.61 36.90
N TYR A 147 -19.05 2.97 37.30
CA TYR A 147 -19.04 1.83 38.21
C TYR A 147 -19.67 2.06 39.59
N ASP A 148 -19.76 3.32 40.08
CA ASP A 148 -20.32 3.70 41.40
C ASP A 148 -21.55 4.60 41.25
N ALA A 149 -22.05 4.84 40.05
CA ALA A 149 -23.20 5.68 39.73
C ALA A 149 -23.08 7.15 40.17
N ASN A 150 -21.85 7.64 40.43
CA ASN A 150 -21.62 9.05 40.78
C ASN A 150 -21.31 9.93 39.54
N GLU A 151 -20.77 9.33 38.50
CA GLU A 151 -20.44 9.99 37.24
C GLU A 151 -21.10 9.30 36.07
N ARG A 152 -21.16 9.96 34.94
CA ARG A 152 -21.65 9.37 33.69
C ARG A 152 -20.54 9.30 32.64
N GLU A 153 -20.47 8.22 31.93
CA GLU A 153 -19.49 8.02 30.86
C GLU A 153 -20.19 7.70 29.51
N PRO A 154 -19.60 8.08 28.36
CA PRO A 154 -20.17 7.77 27.06
C PRO A 154 -20.02 6.28 26.74
N LEU A 155 -21.09 5.68 26.24
CA LEU A 155 -21.08 4.29 25.79
C LEU A 155 -20.19 4.10 24.56
N VAL A 156 -20.13 5.12 23.70
CA VAL A 156 -19.32 5.20 22.49
C VAL A 156 -18.99 6.68 22.22
N LEU A 157 -17.91 6.96 21.50
CA LEU A 157 -17.59 8.33 21.08
C LEU A 157 -18.25 8.64 19.73
N PRO A 158 -18.50 9.93 19.40
CA PRO A 158 -19.02 10.35 18.11
C PRO A 158 -18.14 9.92 16.92
N ALA A 159 -16.81 9.89 17.11
CA ALA A 159 -15.81 9.34 16.20
C ALA A 159 -15.95 9.81 14.74
N ARG A 160 -15.65 11.06 14.46
CA ARG A 160 -15.83 11.72 13.14
C ARG A 160 -14.94 11.16 12.03
N PHE A 161 -14.15 10.14 12.30
CA PHE A 161 -13.40 9.34 11.31
C PHE A 161 -13.41 7.85 11.72
N PRO A 162 -13.25 6.91 10.78
CA PRO A 162 -13.37 5.47 11.03
C PRO A 162 -12.15 4.92 11.77
N ASN A 163 -12.03 5.25 13.06
CA ASN A 163 -10.84 4.98 13.88
C ASN A 163 -10.50 3.49 13.98
N LEU A 164 -11.51 2.58 13.97
CA LEU A 164 -11.26 1.14 13.99
C LEU A 164 -10.35 0.68 12.86
N LEU A 165 -10.57 1.17 11.65
CA LEU A 165 -9.74 0.84 10.48
C LEU A 165 -8.46 1.68 10.46
N VAL A 166 -8.56 2.97 10.78
CA VAL A 166 -7.43 3.91 10.68
C VAL A 166 -6.29 3.56 11.64
N ASN A 167 -6.60 3.26 12.90
CA ASN A 167 -5.60 2.88 13.91
C ASN A 167 -5.52 1.38 14.18
N GLY A 168 -6.49 0.61 13.68
CA GLY A 168 -6.59 -0.81 13.98
C GLY A 168 -6.91 -1.09 15.45
N ALA A 169 -6.94 -2.36 15.80
CA ALA A 169 -7.11 -2.81 17.18
C ALA A 169 -6.52 -4.20 17.38
N THR A 170 -5.90 -4.43 18.54
CA THR A 170 -5.43 -5.75 18.96
C THR A 170 -5.93 -6.05 20.36
N GLY A 171 -6.39 -7.28 20.64
CA GLY A 171 -6.88 -7.64 21.95
C GLY A 171 -7.11 -9.14 22.11
N ILE A 172 -6.88 -9.61 23.31
CA ILE A 172 -7.07 -11.02 23.67
C ILE A 172 -8.17 -11.09 24.73
N ALA A 173 -9.29 -11.70 24.37
CA ALA A 173 -10.42 -11.96 25.27
C ALA A 173 -10.46 -13.44 25.65
N VAL A 174 -11.49 -13.84 26.39
CA VAL A 174 -11.71 -15.26 26.74
C VAL A 174 -12.29 -15.98 25.51
N GLY A 175 -11.55 -16.96 25.00
CA GLY A 175 -11.96 -17.79 23.86
C GLY A 175 -11.93 -17.10 22.50
N MET A 176 -11.53 -15.81 22.40
CA MET A 176 -11.44 -15.07 21.15
C MET A 176 -10.40 -13.95 21.24
N ALA A 177 -9.90 -13.53 20.09
CA ALA A 177 -8.97 -12.42 19.97
C ALA A 177 -9.34 -11.53 18.79
N THR A 178 -8.95 -10.27 18.83
CA THR A 178 -9.05 -9.35 17.69
C THR A 178 -7.67 -8.92 17.24
N ASN A 179 -7.48 -8.78 15.93
CA ASN A 179 -6.27 -8.24 15.34
C ASN A 179 -6.63 -7.56 14.01
N ILE A 180 -6.92 -6.27 14.10
CA ILE A 180 -7.33 -5.43 12.97
C ILE A 180 -6.16 -4.52 12.66
N PRO A 181 -5.59 -4.55 11.43
CA PRO A 181 -4.47 -3.71 11.07
C PRO A 181 -4.89 -2.24 10.90
N PRO A 182 -3.97 -1.29 11.08
CA PRO A 182 -4.19 0.11 10.74
C PRO A 182 -4.19 0.33 9.21
N HIS A 183 -4.87 1.42 8.77
CA HIS A 183 -5.00 1.81 7.38
C HIS A 183 -4.73 3.31 7.20
N ASN A 184 -4.48 3.72 5.96
CA ASN A 184 -4.34 5.12 5.62
C ASN A 184 -5.68 5.87 5.79
N LEU A 185 -5.64 7.03 6.45
CA LEU A 185 -6.85 7.82 6.72
C LEU A 185 -7.56 8.26 5.45
N GLY A 186 -6.80 8.76 4.47
CA GLY A 186 -7.36 9.24 3.20
C GLY A 186 -8.05 8.13 2.43
N GLU A 187 -7.40 6.98 2.28
CA GLU A 187 -7.94 5.80 1.59
C GLU A 187 -9.17 5.24 2.32
N THR A 188 -9.15 5.20 3.64
CA THR A 188 -10.29 4.72 4.43
C THR A 188 -11.51 5.64 4.30
N ILE A 189 -11.29 6.96 4.28
CA ILE A 189 -12.35 7.94 4.03
C ILE A 189 -12.92 7.77 2.62
N ASP A 190 -12.06 7.57 1.61
CA ASP A 190 -12.51 7.33 0.24
C ASP A 190 -13.35 6.05 0.15
N ALA A 191 -12.97 4.99 0.85
CA ALA A 191 -13.75 3.75 0.93
C ALA A 191 -15.13 3.97 1.61
N VAL A 192 -15.21 4.76 2.69
CA VAL A 192 -16.48 5.15 3.31
C VAL A 192 -17.36 5.89 2.32
N LYS A 193 -16.81 6.87 1.60
CA LYS A 193 -17.55 7.66 0.60
C LYS A 193 -18.05 6.78 -0.55
N LEU A 194 -17.22 5.87 -1.05
CA LEU A 194 -17.57 4.93 -2.11
C LEU A 194 -18.79 4.06 -1.70
N VAL A 195 -18.80 3.54 -0.47
CA VAL A 195 -19.95 2.78 0.07
C VAL A 195 -21.21 3.64 0.20
N MET A 196 -21.06 4.94 0.57
CA MET A 196 -22.18 5.87 0.65
C MET A 196 -22.76 6.25 -0.72
N ASP A 197 -21.92 6.27 -1.76
CA ASP A 197 -22.34 6.57 -3.13
C ASP A 197 -22.99 5.38 -3.83
N ASN A 198 -22.55 4.17 -3.53
CA ASN A 198 -23.03 2.95 -4.17
C ASN A 198 -23.20 1.83 -3.15
N SER A 199 -24.46 1.38 -2.97
CA SER A 199 -24.80 0.29 -2.04
C SER A 199 -24.35 -1.09 -2.52
N GLU A 200 -23.99 -1.26 -3.81
CA GLU A 200 -23.63 -2.55 -4.43
C GLU A 200 -22.10 -2.71 -4.61
N VAL A 201 -21.30 -1.88 -3.93
CA VAL A 201 -19.84 -1.94 -3.98
C VAL A 201 -19.32 -3.29 -3.51
N THR A 202 -18.49 -3.93 -4.33
CA THR A 202 -17.84 -5.21 -4.03
C THR A 202 -16.54 -5.02 -3.24
N THR A 203 -16.00 -6.10 -2.68
CA THR A 203 -14.67 -6.06 -2.04
C THR A 203 -13.57 -5.64 -3.02
N LYS A 204 -13.70 -6.03 -4.30
CA LYS A 204 -12.76 -5.64 -5.36
C LYS A 204 -12.76 -4.13 -5.55
N ASP A 205 -13.92 -3.51 -5.69
CA ASP A 205 -14.05 -2.05 -5.85
C ASP A 205 -13.49 -1.30 -4.63
N LEU A 206 -13.73 -1.82 -3.42
CA LEU A 206 -13.15 -1.25 -2.21
C LEU A 206 -11.62 -1.31 -2.21
N MET A 207 -11.02 -2.35 -2.77
CA MET A 207 -9.56 -2.51 -2.86
C MET A 207 -8.89 -1.58 -3.88
N GLU A 208 -9.63 -0.97 -4.80
CA GLU A 208 -9.11 0.08 -5.67
C GLU A 208 -8.78 1.37 -4.90
N VAL A 209 -9.59 1.71 -3.91
CA VAL A 209 -9.41 2.92 -3.08
C VAL A 209 -8.72 2.64 -1.73
N LEU A 210 -8.88 1.43 -1.18
CA LEU A 210 -8.26 0.95 0.06
C LEU A 210 -7.52 -0.37 -0.21
N PRO A 211 -6.36 -0.31 -0.88
CA PRO A 211 -5.69 -1.50 -1.40
C PRO A 211 -5.13 -2.44 -0.33
N GLY A 212 -5.00 -1.98 0.91
CA GLY A 212 -4.50 -2.79 2.02
C GLY A 212 -4.14 -1.98 3.26
N PRO A 213 -3.63 -2.65 4.30
CA PRO A 213 -3.14 -2.00 5.52
C PRO A 213 -2.05 -0.96 5.26
N ASP A 214 -1.95 0.01 6.15
CA ASP A 214 -0.91 1.02 6.16
C ASP A 214 -0.32 1.14 7.58
N PHE A 215 0.77 0.43 7.81
CA PHE A 215 1.38 0.34 9.13
C PHE A 215 2.21 1.59 9.46
N PRO A 216 2.23 2.03 10.72
CA PRO A 216 2.98 3.22 11.15
C PRO A 216 4.49 3.08 10.88
N THR A 217 5.03 1.87 10.95
CA THR A 217 6.44 1.57 10.72
C THR A 217 6.81 1.36 9.25
N GLY A 218 5.85 1.52 8.31
CA GLY A 218 6.08 1.27 6.88
C GLY A 218 6.19 -0.21 6.56
N ALA A 219 7.33 -0.65 6.06
CA ALA A 219 7.64 -2.01 5.61
C ALA A 219 6.87 -2.44 4.34
N LEU A 220 7.14 -3.67 3.90
CA LEU A 220 6.59 -4.23 2.66
C LEU A 220 5.54 -5.30 3.01
N VAL A 221 4.39 -5.24 2.36
CA VAL A 221 3.39 -6.33 2.38
C VAL A 221 3.60 -7.19 1.13
N MET A 222 3.79 -8.48 1.34
CA MET A 222 4.01 -9.44 0.26
C MET A 222 2.72 -10.15 -0.10
N GLY A 223 2.18 -9.88 -1.31
CA GLY A 223 0.97 -10.50 -1.84
C GLY A 223 -0.33 -9.83 -1.42
N LYS A 224 -1.36 -9.92 -2.25
CA LYS A 224 -2.67 -9.29 -2.07
C LYS A 224 -3.79 -10.25 -1.67
N SER A 225 -3.64 -11.56 -1.91
CA SER A 225 -4.69 -12.57 -1.64
C SER A 225 -5.12 -12.63 -0.18
N GLY A 226 -4.16 -12.53 0.73
CA GLY A 226 -4.43 -12.49 2.16
C GLY A 226 -5.25 -11.26 2.57
N ILE A 227 -5.02 -10.11 1.92
CA ILE A 227 -5.79 -8.88 2.14
C ILE A 227 -7.23 -9.07 1.64
N HIS A 228 -7.39 -9.52 0.40
CA HIS A 228 -8.71 -9.76 -0.20
C HIS A 228 -9.55 -10.70 0.67
N LYS A 229 -8.99 -11.85 1.03
CA LYS A 229 -9.66 -12.81 1.91
C LYS A 229 -10.05 -12.19 3.26
N ALA A 230 -9.15 -11.39 3.85
CA ALA A 230 -9.44 -10.72 5.12
C ALA A 230 -10.56 -9.69 4.99
N TYR A 231 -10.57 -8.90 3.92
CA TYR A 231 -11.59 -7.89 3.67
C TYR A 231 -12.96 -8.51 3.40
N GLU A 232 -13.00 -9.66 2.74
CA GLU A 232 -14.23 -10.35 2.45
C GLU A 232 -14.80 -11.14 3.65
N THR A 233 -13.93 -11.84 4.38
CA THR A 233 -14.36 -12.80 5.43
C THR A 233 -14.10 -12.33 6.87
N GLY A 234 -13.37 -11.23 7.05
CA GLY A 234 -12.87 -10.79 8.36
C GLY A 234 -11.66 -11.58 8.86
N LYS A 235 -11.15 -12.58 8.10
CA LYS A 235 -9.99 -13.40 8.47
C LYS A 235 -9.04 -13.58 7.30
N GLY A 236 -7.74 -13.40 7.55
CA GLY A 236 -6.71 -13.58 6.54
C GLY A 236 -5.32 -13.53 7.15
N SER A 237 -4.30 -13.64 6.34
CA SER A 237 -2.91 -13.48 6.77
C SER A 237 -2.10 -12.86 5.64
N ILE A 238 -1.23 -11.93 5.99
CA ILE A 238 -0.27 -11.31 5.07
C ILE A 238 1.14 -11.49 5.60
N VAL A 239 2.11 -11.47 4.70
CA VAL A 239 3.53 -11.47 5.04
C VAL A 239 4.03 -10.04 5.05
N LEU A 240 4.60 -9.61 6.17
CA LEU A 240 5.29 -8.34 6.32
C LEU A 240 6.79 -8.56 6.23
N ARG A 241 7.49 -7.76 5.45
CA ARG A 241 8.93 -7.83 5.24
C ARG A 241 9.57 -6.47 5.49
N SER A 242 10.71 -6.44 6.17
CA SER A 242 11.52 -5.24 6.36
C SER A 242 11.89 -4.62 5.03
N ARG A 243 11.95 -3.28 4.96
CA ARG A 243 12.55 -2.58 3.83
C ARG A 243 14.07 -2.60 4.00
N THR A 244 14.77 -3.12 2.99
CA THR A 244 16.21 -3.30 3.03
C THR A 244 16.87 -2.81 1.76
N GLU A 245 18.09 -2.30 1.89
CA GLU A 245 18.97 -1.91 0.79
C GLU A 245 20.34 -2.54 0.97
N ILE A 246 20.99 -2.92 -0.14
CA ILE A 246 22.37 -3.36 -0.11
C ILE A 246 23.24 -2.21 -0.56
N GLU A 247 24.11 -1.74 0.33
CA GLU A 247 25.07 -0.68 0.07
C GLU A 247 26.47 -1.25 -0.08
N THR A 248 27.20 -0.80 -1.09
CA THR A 248 28.63 -1.10 -1.22
C THR A 248 29.45 0.04 -0.60
N THR A 249 30.32 -0.28 0.34
CA THR A 249 31.22 0.69 0.98
C THR A 249 32.34 1.11 0.02
N LYS A 250 32.99 2.22 0.33
CA LYS A 250 34.18 2.70 -0.44
C LYS A 250 35.32 1.66 -0.54
N THR A 251 35.36 0.68 0.37
CA THR A 251 36.32 -0.40 0.39
C THR A 251 35.87 -1.66 -0.37
N GLY A 252 34.73 -1.60 -1.09
CA GLY A 252 34.16 -2.71 -1.86
C GLY A 252 33.49 -3.80 -1.01
N ARG A 253 33.22 -3.54 0.27
CA ARG A 253 32.42 -4.45 1.13
C ARG A 253 30.97 -4.14 1.01
N GLU A 254 30.14 -5.16 0.96
CA GLU A 254 28.67 -5.03 1.02
C GLU A 254 28.19 -4.94 2.47
N ARG A 255 27.10 -4.22 2.66
CA ARG A 255 26.36 -4.16 3.91
C ARG A 255 24.86 -4.13 3.64
N ILE A 256 24.08 -4.80 4.45
CA ILE A 256 22.63 -4.76 4.42
C ILE A 256 22.16 -3.65 5.36
N VAL A 257 21.41 -2.70 4.82
CA VAL A 257 20.84 -1.59 5.59
C VAL A 257 19.34 -1.81 5.68
N VAL A 258 18.82 -1.90 6.91
CA VAL A 258 17.38 -2.00 7.16
C VAL A 258 16.88 -0.62 7.55
N THR A 259 15.92 -0.10 6.80
CA THR A 259 15.32 1.24 7.01
C THR A 259 13.94 1.17 7.64
N GLU A 260 13.23 0.03 7.51
CA GLU A 260 11.91 -0.17 8.10
C GLU A 260 11.78 -1.61 8.59
N PHE A 261 11.18 -1.79 9.76
CA PHE A 261 10.84 -3.10 10.33
C PHE A 261 9.35 -3.38 10.25
N PRO A 262 8.94 -4.66 10.18
CA PRO A 262 7.54 -5.04 10.25
C PRO A 262 6.86 -4.51 11.51
N TYR A 263 5.57 -4.21 11.41
CA TYR A 263 4.78 -3.69 12.51
C TYR A 263 4.81 -4.61 13.73
N MET A 264 4.93 -4.02 14.92
CA MET A 264 5.04 -4.70 16.23
C MET A 264 6.32 -5.54 16.43
N VAL A 265 7.30 -5.41 15.57
CA VAL A 265 8.61 -6.07 15.75
C VAL A 265 9.52 -5.20 16.62
N ASN A 266 10.14 -5.82 17.61
CA ASN A 266 11.13 -5.18 18.46
C ASN A 266 12.52 -5.26 17.82
N LYS A 267 13.12 -4.10 17.51
CA LYS A 267 14.39 -3.98 16.79
C LYS A 267 15.55 -4.61 17.58
N THR A 268 15.62 -4.42 18.89
CA THR A 268 16.66 -4.98 19.75
C THR A 268 16.61 -6.50 19.77
N LYS A 269 15.40 -7.10 19.86
CA LYS A 269 15.26 -8.57 19.80
C LYS A 269 15.70 -9.14 18.46
N VAL A 270 15.45 -8.41 17.36
CA VAL A 270 15.95 -8.80 16.03
C VAL A 270 17.48 -8.74 16.02
N HIS A 271 18.08 -7.67 16.57
CA HIS A 271 19.53 -7.52 16.70
C HIS A 271 20.16 -8.70 17.46
N GLU A 272 19.68 -8.97 18.66
CA GLU A 272 20.16 -10.08 19.49
C GLU A 272 20.02 -11.43 18.80
N HIS A 273 18.92 -11.63 18.08
CA HIS A 273 18.67 -12.88 17.35
C HIS A 273 19.63 -13.03 16.16
N ILE A 274 19.90 -11.96 15.39
CA ILE A 274 20.87 -12.00 14.29
C ILE A 274 22.28 -12.30 14.83
N VAL A 275 22.71 -11.62 15.90
CA VAL A 275 24.01 -11.86 16.53
C VAL A 275 24.15 -13.31 17.00
N ARG A 276 23.10 -13.87 17.62
CA ARG A 276 23.08 -15.27 18.05
C ARG A 276 23.21 -16.24 16.87
N LEU A 277 22.44 -16.02 15.77
CA LEU A 277 22.50 -16.87 14.57
C LEU A 277 23.90 -16.83 13.91
N ALA A 278 24.59 -15.67 13.95
CA ALA A 278 25.96 -15.54 13.46
C ALA A 278 26.95 -16.27 14.37
N GLN A 279 26.82 -16.18 15.70
CA GLN A 279 27.65 -16.88 16.68
C GLN A 279 27.48 -18.41 16.60
N GLU A 280 26.25 -18.87 16.42
CA GLU A 280 25.91 -20.30 16.24
C GLU A 280 26.29 -20.82 14.84
N LYS A 281 26.87 -19.99 13.97
CA LYS A 281 27.19 -20.29 12.56
C LYS A 281 26.03 -20.81 11.72
N ARG A 282 24.82 -20.42 12.07
CA ARG A 282 23.61 -20.72 11.29
C ARG A 282 23.45 -19.78 10.11
N ILE A 283 23.97 -18.55 10.24
CA ILE A 283 24.16 -17.61 9.14
C ILE A 283 25.62 -17.20 9.13
N GLU A 284 26.36 -17.68 8.13
CA GLU A 284 27.76 -17.32 7.95
C GLU A 284 27.89 -16.03 7.14
N GLY A 285 29.03 -15.36 7.26
CA GLY A 285 29.32 -14.16 6.46
C GLY A 285 28.95 -12.82 7.10
N ILE A 286 28.36 -12.80 8.30
CA ILE A 286 28.09 -11.57 9.06
C ILE A 286 29.35 -11.22 9.88
N THR A 287 29.83 -9.96 9.80
CA THR A 287 31.00 -9.48 10.57
C THR A 287 30.60 -8.62 11.76
N ALA A 288 29.57 -7.81 11.62
CA ALA A 288 29.07 -6.95 12.68
C ALA A 288 27.58 -6.60 12.44
N VAL A 289 26.88 -6.31 13.52
CA VAL A 289 25.52 -5.76 13.47
C VAL A 289 25.53 -4.48 14.28
N ARG A 290 25.09 -3.38 13.70
CA ARG A 290 25.07 -2.06 14.34
C ARG A 290 23.75 -1.36 14.15
N ASP A 291 23.32 -0.65 15.15
CA ASP A 291 22.20 0.26 15.09
C ASP A 291 22.68 1.70 14.99
N GLU A 292 22.46 2.32 13.85
CA GLU A 292 22.78 3.72 13.56
C GLU A 292 21.51 4.58 13.46
N SER A 293 20.37 4.07 13.97
CA SER A 293 19.10 4.79 13.97
C SER A 293 19.22 6.10 14.74
N ASN A 294 18.62 7.15 14.22
CA ASN A 294 18.63 8.49 14.81
C ASN A 294 17.24 9.16 14.65
N ARG A 295 17.17 10.49 14.84
CA ARG A 295 15.94 11.26 14.69
C ARG A 295 15.40 11.31 13.26
N GLU A 296 16.22 11.02 12.26
CA GLU A 296 15.84 11.00 10.85
C GLU A 296 15.18 9.69 10.45
N GLY A 297 15.39 8.61 11.23
CA GLY A 297 14.76 7.33 10.98
C GLY A 297 15.57 6.12 11.45
N VAL A 298 15.06 4.96 11.08
CA VAL A 298 15.72 3.68 11.34
C VAL A 298 16.85 3.48 10.35
N ARG A 299 18.02 3.16 10.85
CA ARG A 299 19.20 2.74 10.07
C ARG A 299 19.91 1.62 10.82
N PHE A 300 19.51 0.40 10.50
CA PHE A 300 20.07 -0.80 11.12
C PHE A 300 20.97 -1.50 10.10
N ILE A 301 22.24 -1.71 10.46
CA ILE A 301 23.30 -2.14 9.54
C ILE A 301 23.78 -3.54 9.91
N ILE A 302 23.83 -4.42 8.92
CA ILE A 302 24.44 -5.74 9.00
C ILE A 302 25.62 -5.75 8.05
N GLU A 303 26.84 -5.81 8.59
CA GLU A 303 28.06 -5.84 7.80
C GLU A 303 28.38 -7.24 7.32
N VAL A 304 28.68 -7.36 6.03
CA VAL A 304 28.96 -8.62 5.36
C VAL A 304 30.46 -8.79 5.12
N LYS A 305 30.97 -10.02 5.21
CA LYS A 305 32.35 -10.36 4.83
C LYS A 305 32.55 -10.14 3.33
N ARG A 306 33.79 -9.86 2.94
CA ARG A 306 34.13 -9.57 1.53
C ARG A 306 33.84 -10.73 0.56
N ASP A 307 33.95 -11.95 1.05
CA ASP A 307 33.76 -13.22 0.33
C ASP A 307 32.36 -13.81 0.45
N ALA A 308 31.45 -13.10 1.09
CA ALA A 308 30.07 -13.54 1.29
C ALA A 308 29.07 -12.66 0.50
N SER A 309 28.02 -13.27 -0.01
CA SER A 309 26.95 -12.57 -0.71
C SER A 309 25.94 -11.99 0.27
N ALA A 310 25.75 -10.67 0.23
CA ALA A 310 24.74 -9.99 1.03
C ALA A 310 23.32 -10.49 0.73
N ASN A 311 23.05 -10.87 -0.50
CA ASN A 311 21.75 -11.37 -0.93
C ASN A 311 21.39 -12.72 -0.27
N VAL A 312 22.33 -13.65 -0.20
CA VAL A 312 22.14 -14.96 0.45
C VAL A 312 21.91 -14.77 1.95
N ILE A 313 22.70 -13.90 2.58
CA ILE A 313 22.53 -13.56 4.00
C ILE A 313 21.16 -12.94 4.24
N LEU A 314 20.76 -11.99 3.42
CA LEU A 314 19.45 -11.34 3.52
C LEU A 314 18.28 -12.33 3.42
N ASN A 315 18.35 -13.26 2.47
CA ASN A 315 17.33 -14.31 2.34
C ASN A 315 17.26 -15.21 3.58
N ASN A 316 18.41 -15.57 4.15
CA ASN A 316 18.47 -16.34 5.39
C ASN A 316 17.90 -15.54 6.57
N LEU A 317 18.18 -14.23 6.64
CA LEU A 317 17.62 -13.35 7.66
C LEU A 317 16.11 -13.26 7.58
N PHE A 318 15.53 -13.12 6.38
CA PHE A 318 14.07 -13.17 6.19
C PHE A 318 13.46 -14.49 6.62
N LYS A 319 14.13 -15.61 6.38
CA LYS A 319 13.64 -16.95 6.75
C LYS A 319 13.77 -17.24 8.24
N MET A 320 14.82 -16.75 8.89
CA MET A 320 15.19 -17.13 10.24
C MET A 320 14.90 -16.08 11.32
N THR A 321 14.56 -14.84 10.94
CA THR A 321 14.35 -13.73 11.88
C THR A 321 13.02 -13.02 11.67
N GLN A 322 12.67 -12.12 12.60
CA GLN A 322 11.48 -11.26 12.47
C GLN A 322 11.67 -10.10 11.46
N MET A 323 12.74 -10.08 10.67
CA MET A 323 12.81 -9.20 9.49
C MET A 323 11.72 -9.55 8.46
N GLN A 324 11.17 -10.75 8.52
CA GLN A 324 9.92 -11.13 7.88
C GLN A 324 9.02 -11.81 8.89
N THR A 325 7.75 -11.42 8.93
CA THR A 325 6.75 -11.97 9.86
C THR A 325 5.38 -12.05 9.21
N ASN A 326 4.49 -12.84 9.77
CA ASN A 326 3.11 -12.94 9.33
C ASN A 326 2.23 -12.07 10.22
N PHE A 327 1.35 -11.27 9.61
CA PHE A 327 0.29 -10.57 10.29
C PHE A 327 -1.05 -11.26 9.99
N GLY A 328 -1.65 -11.86 11.01
CA GLY A 328 -2.95 -12.53 10.89
C GLY A 328 -4.08 -11.55 11.15
N PHE A 329 -5.01 -11.41 10.21
CA PHE A 329 -6.24 -10.65 10.40
C PHE A 329 -7.25 -11.46 11.20
N ASN A 330 -7.86 -10.82 12.17
CA ASN A 330 -9.07 -11.28 12.82
C ASN A 330 -9.91 -10.04 13.17
N MET A 331 -10.79 -9.66 12.26
CA MET A 331 -11.54 -8.40 12.33
C MET A 331 -12.77 -8.56 13.24
N LEU A 332 -12.49 -8.92 14.50
CA LEU A 332 -13.48 -9.11 15.55
C LEU A 332 -13.72 -7.80 16.29
N ALA A 333 -14.96 -7.34 16.34
CA ALA A 333 -15.36 -6.15 17.08
C ALA A 333 -16.74 -6.33 17.73
N ILE A 334 -17.07 -5.48 18.68
CA ILE A 334 -18.40 -5.45 19.31
C ILE A 334 -19.35 -4.66 18.41
N GLN A 335 -20.41 -5.31 17.98
CA GLN A 335 -21.52 -4.69 17.25
C GLN A 335 -22.83 -4.94 18.00
N ASN A 336 -23.49 -3.87 18.44
CA ASN A 336 -24.74 -3.96 19.23
C ASN A 336 -24.61 -4.88 20.47
N GLY A 337 -23.49 -4.74 21.20
CA GLY A 337 -23.22 -5.51 22.41
C GLY A 337 -22.77 -6.96 22.18
N VAL A 338 -22.63 -7.41 20.92
CA VAL A 338 -22.26 -8.79 20.56
C VAL A 338 -20.92 -8.81 19.81
N PRO A 339 -19.97 -9.67 20.18
CA PRO A 339 -18.73 -9.83 19.41
C PRO A 339 -19.00 -10.53 18.07
N LYS A 340 -18.56 -9.94 16.97
CA LYS A 340 -18.71 -10.47 15.62
C LYS A 340 -17.41 -10.31 14.83
N ILE A 341 -17.12 -11.29 14.00
CA ILE A 341 -16.10 -11.17 12.95
C ILE A 341 -16.79 -10.49 11.79
N LEU A 342 -16.24 -9.36 11.35
CA LEU A 342 -16.84 -8.47 10.36
C LEU A 342 -15.95 -8.41 9.12
N SER A 343 -16.58 -8.39 7.94
CA SER A 343 -15.90 -8.02 6.69
C SER A 343 -15.58 -6.52 6.67
N LEU A 344 -14.71 -6.09 5.77
CA LEU A 344 -14.44 -4.66 5.56
C LEU A 344 -15.73 -3.89 5.30
N ARG A 345 -16.59 -4.41 4.42
CA ARG A 345 -17.88 -3.81 4.09
C ARG A 345 -18.75 -3.63 5.33
N GLN A 346 -18.87 -4.64 6.16
CA GLN A 346 -19.70 -4.58 7.38
C GLN A 346 -19.18 -3.56 8.41
N ILE A 347 -17.85 -3.39 8.50
CA ILE A 347 -17.25 -2.36 9.37
C ILE A 347 -17.58 -0.97 8.84
N LEU A 348 -17.47 -0.75 7.52
CA LEU A 348 -17.79 0.52 6.88
C LEU A 348 -19.28 0.85 7.03
N ASP A 349 -20.18 -0.13 6.82
CA ASP A 349 -21.61 0.05 7.01
C ASP A 349 -21.96 0.42 8.46
N ALA A 350 -21.37 -0.27 9.45
CA ALA A 350 -21.59 0.03 10.86
C ALA A 350 -21.10 1.44 11.25
N TYR A 351 -19.98 1.87 10.71
CA TYR A 351 -19.46 3.22 10.90
C TYR A 351 -20.39 4.27 10.26
N ILE A 352 -20.84 4.05 9.03
CA ILE A 352 -21.74 4.96 8.31
C ILE A 352 -23.06 5.13 9.08
N GLU A 353 -23.63 4.02 9.56
CA GLU A 353 -24.87 4.05 10.34
C GLU A 353 -24.69 4.84 11.64
N HIS A 354 -23.57 4.64 12.35
CA HIS A 354 -23.23 5.43 13.52
C HIS A 354 -23.10 6.93 13.20
N GLN A 355 -22.43 7.30 12.10
CA GLN A 355 -22.33 8.71 11.70
C GLN A 355 -23.67 9.34 11.34
N LYS A 356 -24.55 8.59 10.67
CA LYS A 356 -25.93 9.07 10.41
C LYS A 356 -26.67 9.36 11.73
N GLU A 357 -26.56 8.48 12.70
CA GLU A 357 -27.16 8.67 14.01
C GLU A 357 -26.58 9.91 14.71
N VAL A 358 -25.26 10.06 14.73
CA VAL A 358 -24.56 11.21 15.34
C VAL A 358 -25.01 12.53 14.72
N VAL A 359 -25.06 12.61 13.37
CA VAL A 359 -25.47 13.83 12.67
C VAL A 359 -26.95 14.14 12.94
N VAL A 360 -27.84 13.14 12.89
CA VAL A 360 -29.26 13.33 13.18
C VAL A 360 -29.47 13.80 14.62
N ARG A 361 -28.84 13.16 15.60
CA ARG A 361 -28.95 13.54 17.01
C ARG A 361 -28.40 14.94 17.28
N ARG A 362 -27.24 15.28 16.72
CA ARG A 362 -26.67 16.62 16.78
C ARG A 362 -27.60 17.67 16.19
N THR A 363 -28.11 17.41 14.99
CA THR A 363 -29.03 18.32 14.29
C THR A 363 -30.31 18.54 15.09
N ARG A 364 -30.86 17.50 15.71
CA ARG A 364 -32.04 17.60 16.58
C ARG A 364 -31.71 18.45 17.82
N PHE A 365 -30.59 18.22 18.47
CA PHE A 365 -30.16 19.02 19.62
C PHE A 365 -29.99 20.50 19.27
N ASP A 366 -29.32 20.80 18.16
CA ASP A 366 -29.11 22.17 17.70
C ASP A 366 -30.46 22.82 17.31
N LYS A 367 -31.37 22.07 16.70
CA LYS A 367 -32.73 22.54 16.40
C LYS A 367 -33.50 22.86 17.69
N GLU A 368 -33.58 21.94 18.64
CA GLU A 368 -34.27 22.13 19.92
C GLU A 368 -33.72 23.34 20.69
N LYS A 369 -32.41 23.53 20.68
CA LYS A 369 -31.74 24.68 21.27
C LYS A 369 -32.11 25.98 20.55
N ALA A 370 -32.12 25.96 19.22
CA ALA A 370 -32.52 27.13 18.42
C ALA A 370 -33.99 27.48 18.61
N GLU A 371 -34.87 26.48 18.63
CA GLU A 371 -36.30 26.66 18.89
C GLU A 371 -36.57 27.23 20.29
N ALA A 372 -35.88 26.71 21.31
CA ALA A 372 -35.99 27.22 22.67
C ALA A 372 -35.52 28.69 22.77
N ARG A 373 -34.48 29.05 22.04
CA ARG A 373 -34.01 30.44 22.01
C ARG A 373 -34.92 31.36 21.21
N ALA A 374 -35.40 30.92 20.05
CA ALA A 374 -36.36 31.66 19.21
C ALA A 374 -37.65 31.89 19.96
N HIS A 375 -38.14 30.91 20.70
CA HIS A 375 -39.32 31.02 21.56
C HIS A 375 -39.21 32.14 22.61
N ILE A 376 -38.01 32.25 23.25
CA ILE A 376 -37.75 33.33 24.20
C ILE A 376 -37.71 34.70 23.48
N LEU A 377 -37.05 34.80 22.34
CA LEU A 377 -36.96 36.04 21.56
C LEU A 377 -38.33 36.51 21.05
N GLU A 378 -39.18 35.60 20.62
CA GLU A 378 -40.54 35.87 20.22
C GLU A 378 -41.32 36.57 21.36
N GLY A 379 -41.24 36.01 22.56
CA GLY A 379 -41.86 36.63 23.74
C GLY A 379 -41.28 38.03 24.07
N LEU A 380 -39.96 38.20 23.91
CA LEU A 380 -39.32 39.49 24.10
C LEU A 380 -39.74 40.51 23.04
N LEU A 381 -39.92 40.12 21.78
CA LEU A 381 -40.43 40.98 20.72
C LEU A 381 -41.86 41.43 21.00
N ILE A 382 -42.76 40.51 21.42
CA ILE A 382 -44.13 40.82 21.84
C ILE A 382 -44.09 41.87 22.98
N ALA A 383 -43.21 41.67 23.97
CA ALA A 383 -43.09 42.59 25.08
C ALA A 383 -42.57 43.98 24.67
N LEU A 384 -41.63 44.05 23.73
CA LEU A 384 -41.11 45.33 23.21
C LEU A 384 -42.11 46.06 22.33
N ASP A 385 -43.00 45.36 21.65
CA ASP A 385 -44.10 45.94 20.83
C ASP A 385 -45.18 46.55 21.73
N HIS A 386 -45.30 46.04 22.97
CA HIS A 386 -46.29 46.47 23.94
C HIS A 386 -45.65 46.97 25.25
N ILE A 387 -44.50 47.60 25.15
CA ILE A 387 -43.61 47.92 26.30
C ILE A 387 -44.29 48.75 27.42
N ASP A 388 -45.07 49.72 27.05
CA ASP A 388 -45.76 50.58 28.05
C ASP A 388 -46.78 49.75 28.88
N GLU A 389 -47.41 48.83 28.24
CA GLU A 389 -48.39 47.95 28.92
C GLU A 389 -47.72 46.90 29.80
N VAL A 390 -46.63 46.31 29.34
CA VAL A 390 -45.78 45.40 30.10
C VAL A 390 -45.24 46.08 31.35
N ILE A 391 -44.69 47.31 31.24
CA ILE A 391 -44.19 48.09 32.36
C ILE A 391 -45.34 48.37 33.35
N ARG A 392 -46.55 48.73 32.87
CA ARG A 392 -47.73 48.95 33.71
C ARG A 392 -48.09 47.71 34.52
N ILE A 393 -48.14 46.54 33.92
CA ILE A 393 -48.44 45.27 34.57
C ILE A 393 -47.41 44.98 35.66
N ILE A 394 -46.13 45.03 35.33
CA ILE A 394 -45.03 44.75 36.28
C ILE A 394 -45.08 45.70 37.49
N ARG A 395 -45.40 46.99 37.25
CA ARG A 395 -45.51 48.00 38.35
C ARG A 395 -46.76 47.84 39.20
N ALA A 396 -47.84 47.29 38.65
CA ALA A 396 -49.10 47.08 39.33
C ALA A 396 -49.15 45.82 40.16
N SER A 397 -48.30 44.83 39.85
CA SER A 397 -48.21 43.56 40.58
C SER A 397 -47.44 43.68 41.88
N GLU A 398 -47.86 43.02 42.93
CA GLU A 398 -47.16 43.00 44.21
C GLU A 398 -46.06 41.96 44.29
N THR A 399 -46.13 40.94 43.44
CA THR A 399 -45.16 39.83 43.37
C THR A 399 -44.79 39.49 41.94
N ASP A 400 -43.59 38.90 41.75
CA ASP A 400 -43.14 38.43 40.43
C ASP A 400 -44.09 37.36 39.86
N ALA A 401 -44.69 36.52 40.70
CA ALA A 401 -45.64 35.47 40.28
C ALA A 401 -46.97 36.08 39.76
N GLU A 402 -47.48 37.18 40.35
CA GLU A 402 -48.63 37.91 39.87
C GLU A 402 -48.33 38.57 38.50
N ALA A 403 -47.20 39.25 38.41
CA ALA A 403 -46.75 39.88 37.15
C ALA A 403 -46.62 38.84 36.05
N GLN A 404 -46.05 37.69 36.34
CA GLN A 404 -45.89 36.58 35.43
C GLN A 404 -47.24 36.04 34.96
N ALA A 405 -48.18 35.76 35.85
CA ALA A 405 -49.50 35.27 35.53
C ALA A 405 -50.30 36.23 34.65
N GLU A 406 -50.21 37.55 34.94
CA GLU A 406 -50.92 38.58 34.19
C GLU A 406 -50.31 38.75 32.76
N LEU A 407 -48.99 38.76 32.64
CA LEU A 407 -48.30 38.76 31.34
C LEU A 407 -48.67 37.54 30.48
N MET A 408 -48.66 36.33 31.08
CA MET A 408 -49.10 35.08 30.41
C MET A 408 -50.54 35.15 29.93
N SER A 409 -51.45 35.60 30.77
CA SER A 409 -52.87 35.71 30.43
C SER A 409 -53.14 36.71 29.31
N LYS A 410 -52.52 37.88 29.39
CA LYS A 410 -52.81 39.00 28.50
C LYS A 410 -52.17 38.85 27.12
N PHE A 411 -50.93 38.43 27.05
CA PHE A 411 -50.13 38.33 25.82
C PHE A 411 -50.05 36.88 25.30
N LYS A 412 -50.71 35.92 25.96
CA LYS A 412 -50.65 34.48 25.64
C LYS A 412 -49.26 33.93 25.64
N LEU A 413 -48.41 34.39 26.54
CA LEU A 413 -47.01 34.00 26.68
C LEU A 413 -46.91 32.71 27.49
N SER A 414 -45.82 31.95 27.21
CA SER A 414 -45.45 30.82 28.04
C SER A 414 -44.75 31.29 29.32
N GLU A 415 -44.68 30.43 30.33
CA GLU A 415 -43.94 30.68 31.58
C GLU A 415 -42.51 31.11 31.32
N ARG A 416 -41.82 30.45 30.39
CA ARG A 416 -40.43 30.78 30.01
C ARG A 416 -40.30 32.14 29.33
N GLN A 417 -41.25 32.51 28.48
CA GLN A 417 -41.29 33.83 27.86
C GLN A 417 -41.56 34.94 28.86
N SER A 418 -42.56 34.76 29.74
CA SER A 418 -42.87 35.76 30.80
C SER A 418 -41.73 35.93 31.80
N GLN A 419 -41.07 34.86 32.21
CA GLN A 419 -39.88 34.93 33.04
C GLN A 419 -38.74 35.72 32.36
N ALA A 420 -38.47 35.44 31.09
CA ALA A 420 -37.46 36.17 30.31
C ALA A 420 -37.76 37.67 30.20
N ILE A 421 -39.05 38.05 30.16
CA ILE A 421 -39.48 39.45 30.15
C ILE A 421 -39.21 40.11 31.53
N LEU A 422 -39.52 39.43 32.61
CA LEU A 422 -39.26 39.90 33.97
C LEU A 422 -37.74 40.08 34.27
N ASP A 423 -36.93 39.18 33.72
CA ASP A 423 -35.45 39.22 33.83
C ASP A 423 -34.80 40.23 32.88
N MET A 424 -35.58 40.90 32.04
CA MET A 424 -35.04 41.81 31.02
C MET A 424 -34.48 43.12 31.68
N ARG A 425 -33.23 43.41 31.31
CA ARG A 425 -32.57 44.64 31.78
C ARG A 425 -33.07 45.85 31.03
N LEU A 426 -33.30 46.99 31.76
CA LEU A 426 -33.78 48.24 31.23
C LEU A 426 -33.05 48.74 29.95
N ARG A 427 -31.72 48.48 29.83
CA ARG A 427 -30.95 48.84 28.64
C ARG A 427 -31.44 48.17 27.36
N ARG A 428 -32.15 47.02 27.43
CA ARG A 428 -32.68 46.29 26.28
C ARG A 428 -33.94 46.90 25.72
N LEU A 429 -34.48 47.94 26.35
CA LEU A 429 -35.70 48.64 25.90
C LEU A 429 -35.42 49.69 24.77
N THR A 430 -34.19 49.84 24.36
CA THR A 430 -33.82 50.80 23.28
C THR A 430 -34.12 50.22 21.91
N GLY A 431 -34.47 51.07 20.93
CA GLY A 431 -34.76 50.65 19.53
C GLY A 431 -33.64 49.84 18.91
N LEU A 432 -32.38 50.23 19.12
CA LEU A 432 -31.23 49.48 18.63
C LEU A 432 -31.15 48.02 19.18
N GLU A 433 -31.55 47.78 20.38
CA GLU A 433 -31.60 46.42 20.97
C GLU A 433 -32.78 45.62 20.41
N ARG A 434 -33.90 46.26 20.14
CA ARG A 434 -35.04 45.64 19.44
C ARG A 434 -34.64 45.10 18.05
N ASP A 435 -33.95 45.90 17.26
CA ASP A 435 -33.46 45.49 15.95
C ASP A 435 -32.50 44.31 16.02
N LYS A 436 -31.63 44.28 17.03
CA LYS A 436 -30.76 43.12 17.28
C LYS A 436 -31.52 41.85 17.64
N ILE A 437 -32.54 41.98 18.50
CA ILE A 437 -33.39 40.83 18.89
C ILE A 437 -34.14 40.31 17.67
N GLN A 438 -34.66 41.18 16.83
CA GLN A 438 -35.34 40.81 15.59
C GLN A 438 -34.39 40.11 14.63
N SER A 439 -33.19 40.63 14.42
CA SER A 439 -32.18 40.01 13.57
C SER A 439 -31.77 38.62 14.08
N GLU A 440 -31.55 38.49 15.43
CA GLU A 440 -31.22 37.18 16.04
C GLU A 440 -32.39 36.19 15.84
N TYR A 441 -33.64 36.67 15.97
CA TYR A 441 -34.84 35.83 15.77
C TYR A 441 -34.93 35.34 14.31
N ASP A 442 -34.76 36.23 13.35
CA ASP A 442 -34.87 35.91 11.92
C ASP A 442 -33.72 34.93 11.51
N GLU A 443 -32.51 35.09 12.03
CA GLU A 443 -31.42 34.15 11.83
C GLU A 443 -31.74 32.77 12.42
N LEU A 444 -32.33 32.71 13.61
CA LEU A 444 -32.74 31.45 14.24
C LEU A 444 -33.85 30.76 13.48
N ILE A 445 -34.83 31.48 12.97
CA ILE A 445 -35.92 30.90 12.14
C ILE A 445 -35.35 30.29 10.87
N ALA A 446 -34.41 30.99 10.20
CA ALA A 446 -33.73 30.46 9.02
C ALA A 446 -32.93 29.19 9.39
N LEU A 447 -32.20 29.20 10.50
CA LEU A 447 -31.48 28.05 11.01
C LEU A 447 -32.40 26.86 11.33
N ILE A 448 -33.54 27.09 12.02
CA ILE A 448 -34.52 26.05 12.34
C ILE A 448 -35.09 25.43 11.08
N ALA A 449 -35.39 26.25 10.06
CA ALA A 449 -35.83 25.75 8.77
C ALA A 449 -34.79 24.84 8.10
N ASP A 450 -33.53 25.27 8.08
CA ASP A 450 -32.39 24.46 7.53
C ASP A 450 -32.21 23.15 8.30
N LEU A 451 -32.12 23.21 9.65
CA LEU A 451 -32.01 22.00 10.49
C LEU A 451 -33.19 21.06 10.33
N THR A 452 -34.41 21.59 10.12
CA THR A 452 -35.59 20.78 9.85
C THR A 452 -35.51 20.10 8.48
N ASP A 453 -35.02 20.80 7.47
CA ASP A 453 -34.80 20.22 6.15
C ASP A 453 -33.71 19.11 6.15
N ILE A 454 -32.65 19.28 6.93
CA ILE A 454 -31.62 18.24 7.15
C ILE A 454 -32.24 16.99 7.76
N LEU A 455 -33.10 17.13 8.79
CA LEU A 455 -33.75 16.01 9.45
C LEU A 455 -34.79 15.30 8.56
N ALA A 456 -35.37 16.01 7.61
CA ALA A 456 -36.38 15.46 6.68
C ALA A 456 -35.75 14.73 5.48
N LYS A 457 -34.49 15.03 5.13
CA LYS A 457 -33.83 14.55 3.91
C LYS A 457 -32.58 13.72 4.23
N PRO A 458 -32.63 12.37 4.17
CA PRO A 458 -31.48 11.52 4.42
C PRO A 458 -30.26 11.84 3.53
N GLU A 459 -30.48 12.32 2.31
CA GLU A 459 -29.42 12.69 1.37
C GLU A 459 -28.57 13.86 1.91
N ARG A 460 -29.21 14.81 2.62
CA ARG A 460 -28.48 15.91 3.26
C ARG A 460 -27.60 15.43 4.41
N VAL A 461 -28.10 14.47 5.19
CA VAL A 461 -27.30 13.84 6.26
C VAL A 461 -26.06 13.16 5.66
N VAL A 462 -26.23 12.41 4.57
CA VAL A 462 -25.12 11.78 3.85
C VAL A 462 -24.12 12.80 3.33
N GLN A 463 -24.61 13.92 2.74
CA GLN A 463 -23.71 14.97 2.24
C GLN A 463 -22.91 15.63 3.37
N ILE A 464 -23.52 15.91 4.51
CA ILE A 464 -22.85 16.46 5.69
C ILE A 464 -21.72 15.52 6.15
N ILE A 465 -21.99 14.21 6.21
CA ILE A 465 -20.97 13.22 6.60
C ILE A 465 -19.79 13.25 5.61
N LYS A 466 -20.05 13.32 4.31
CA LYS A 466 -19.00 13.39 3.28
C LYS A 466 -18.15 14.64 3.43
N ASP A 467 -18.79 15.80 3.60
CA ASP A 467 -18.10 17.09 3.76
C ASP A 467 -17.21 17.11 5.02
N GLU A 468 -17.70 16.52 6.10
CA GLU A 468 -16.97 16.39 7.36
C GLU A 468 -15.79 15.44 7.25
N LEU A 469 -15.95 14.31 6.55
CA LEU A 469 -14.87 13.38 6.27
C LEU A 469 -13.80 14.00 5.36
N ASP A 470 -14.21 14.79 4.36
CA ASP A 470 -13.27 15.53 3.50
C ASP A 470 -12.49 16.60 4.28
N GLU A 471 -13.13 17.24 5.25
CA GLU A 471 -12.44 18.16 6.16
C GLU A 471 -11.37 17.44 6.98
N VAL A 472 -11.69 16.28 7.55
CA VAL A 472 -10.76 15.45 8.32
C VAL A 472 -9.62 14.97 7.42
N LYS A 473 -9.92 14.46 6.22
CA LYS A 473 -8.93 14.04 5.22
C LYS A 473 -7.97 15.18 4.87
N ARG A 474 -8.49 16.37 4.61
CA ARG A 474 -7.67 17.56 4.28
C ARG A 474 -6.76 18.00 5.42
N LYS A 475 -7.22 17.89 6.67
CA LYS A 475 -6.46 18.34 7.86
C LYS A 475 -5.39 17.35 8.31
N PHE A 476 -5.66 16.04 8.22
CA PHE A 476 -4.88 14.99 8.84
C PHE A 476 -4.39 13.91 7.87
N GLY A 477 -4.85 13.91 6.62
CA GLY A 477 -4.43 12.93 5.61
C GLY A 477 -2.94 13.07 5.29
N ASP A 478 -2.28 11.94 5.15
CA ASP A 478 -0.88 11.82 4.76
C ASP A 478 -0.69 10.70 3.72
N LYS A 479 0.53 10.57 3.22
CA LYS A 479 0.86 9.53 2.25
C LYS A 479 0.95 8.16 2.93
N ARG A 480 0.62 7.12 2.16
CA ARG A 480 0.84 5.73 2.54
C ARG A 480 2.31 5.50 2.88
N ARG A 481 2.58 4.76 3.95
CA ARG A 481 3.91 4.38 4.41
C ARG A 481 4.27 2.97 3.98
N THR A 482 3.33 2.03 4.10
CA THR A 482 3.52 0.62 3.75
C THR A 482 3.39 0.41 2.24
N GLU A 483 4.37 -0.22 1.64
CA GLU A 483 4.34 -0.59 0.22
C GLU A 483 3.72 -1.97 0.03
N LEU A 484 2.81 -2.08 -0.93
CA LEU A 484 2.14 -3.34 -1.26
C LEU A 484 2.83 -3.96 -2.47
N MET A 485 3.52 -5.07 -2.25
CA MET A 485 4.26 -5.79 -3.28
C MET A 485 3.41 -6.87 -3.92
N VAL A 486 3.52 -6.99 -5.23
CA VAL A 486 2.99 -8.14 -5.96
C VAL A 486 4.12 -9.17 -6.06
N GLY A 487 4.03 -10.30 -5.34
CA GLY A 487 5.17 -11.24 -5.21
C GLY A 487 4.81 -12.63 -4.66
N GLU A 488 5.77 -13.30 -4.07
CA GLU A 488 5.87 -14.75 -3.72
C GLU A 488 4.62 -15.45 -3.11
N VAL A 489 3.60 -14.72 -2.67
CA VAL A 489 2.42 -15.28 -1.98
C VAL A 489 1.17 -15.25 -2.85
N LEU A 490 1.32 -14.86 -4.13
CA LEU A 490 0.18 -14.80 -5.03
C LEU A 490 -0.34 -16.21 -5.39
N THR A 491 -1.64 -16.37 -5.35
CA THR A 491 -2.36 -17.57 -5.76
C THR A 491 -3.08 -17.31 -7.09
N LEU A 492 -3.65 -18.35 -7.69
CA LEU A 492 -4.50 -18.20 -8.89
C LEU A 492 -5.67 -17.21 -8.67
N GLU A 493 -6.17 -17.11 -7.43
CA GLU A 493 -7.23 -16.16 -7.07
C GLU A 493 -6.77 -14.69 -7.13
N ASP A 494 -5.47 -14.44 -6.94
CA ASP A 494 -4.89 -13.10 -7.09
C ASP A 494 -4.79 -12.69 -8.56
N GLU A 495 -4.58 -13.63 -9.46
CA GLU A 495 -4.52 -13.42 -10.91
C GLU A 495 -5.85 -12.88 -11.44
N ASP A 496 -6.98 -13.37 -10.90
CA ASP A 496 -8.33 -12.90 -11.27
C ASP A 496 -8.61 -11.44 -10.85
N LEU A 497 -7.79 -10.89 -9.95
CA LEU A 497 -7.91 -9.50 -9.45
C LEU A 497 -7.00 -8.52 -10.18
N ILE A 498 -6.14 -9.00 -11.07
CA ILE A 498 -5.13 -8.19 -11.78
C ILE A 498 -5.55 -8.06 -13.23
N GLU A 499 -5.65 -6.82 -13.70
CA GLU A 499 -5.93 -6.54 -15.10
C GLU A 499 -4.79 -7.05 -15.98
N GLU A 500 -5.14 -7.78 -17.06
CA GLU A 500 -4.17 -8.20 -18.04
C GLU A 500 -3.73 -6.99 -18.88
N SER A 501 -2.45 -6.70 -18.88
CA SER A 501 -1.87 -5.58 -19.62
C SER A 501 -0.49 -5.92 -20.16
N ASP A 502 -0.12 -5.29 -21.27
CA ASP A 502 1.22 -5.41 -21.87
C ASP A 502 2.22 -4.54 -21.11
N VAL A 503 3.30 -5.16 -20.69
CA VAL A 503 4.30 -4.54 -19.82
C VAL A 503 5.72 -4.79 -20.33
N LEU A 504 6.63 -3.89 -19.95
CA LEU A 504 8.07 -4.03 -20.19
C LEU A 504 8.77 -4.38 -18.89
N ILE A 505 9.46 -5.52 -18.86
CA ILE A 505 10.30 -5.92 -17.75
C ILE A 505 11.74 -5.50 -18.05
N THR A 506 12.38 -4.78 -17.14
CA THR A 506 13.79 -4.40 -17.25
C THR A 506 14.58 -5.02 -16.12
N LEU A 507 15.74 -5.59 -16.44
CA LEU A 507 16.70 -6.13 -15.49
C LEU A 507 18.04 -5.43 -15.68
N SER A 508 18.58 -4.81 -14.61
CA SER A 508 19.91 -4.20 -14.66
C SER A 508 21.03 -5.22 -14.45
N ASN A 509 22.25 -4.85 -14.83
CA ASN A 509 23.45 -5.69 -14.64
C ASN A 509 23.74 -6.00 -13.17
N LYS A 510 23.36 -5.10 -12.24
CA LYS A 510 23.46 -5.31 -10.79
C LYS A 510 22.25 -6.05 -10.20
N GLY A 511 21.33 -6.54 -11.04
CA GLY A 511 20.20 -7.37 -10.62
C GLY A 511 19.00 -6.59 -10.07
N TYR A 512 18.80 -5.33 -10.46
CA TYR A 512 17.56 -4.61 -10.19
C TYR A 512 16.54 -4.88 -11.28
N ILE A 513 15.33 -5.28 -10.88
CA ILE A 513 14.24 -5.59 -11.78
C ILE A 513 13.06 -4.66 -11.52
N LYS A 514 12.34 -4.31 -12.57
CA LYS A 514 11.09 -3.55 -12.50
C LYS A 514 10.19 -3.84 -13.69
N ARG A 515 8.93 -3.58 -13.51
CA ARG A 515 7.91 -3.56 -14.55
C ARG A 515 7.58 -2.12 -14.89
N LEU A 516 7.37 -1.86 -16.18
CA LEU A 516 6.97 -0.57 -16.74
C LEU A 516 5.75 -0.78 -17.63
N ASP A 517 4.82 0.16 -17.65
CA ASP A 517 3.77 0.17 -18.66
C ASP A 517 4.38 0.46 -20.04
N GLN A 518 3.99 -0.33 -21.05
CA GLN A 518 4.45 -0.15 -22.41
C GLN A 518 4.01 1.19 -23.00
N GLY A 519 2.89 1.74 -22.55
CA GLY A 519 2.34 3.04 -22.98
C GLY A 519 3.16 4.26 -22.57
N GLU A 520 4.07 4.15 -21.57
CA GLU A 520 4.93 5.26 -21.11
C GLU A 520 5.96 5.71 -22.17
N PHE A 521 6.17 4.97 -23.26
CA PHE A 521 7.16 5.26 -24.29
C PHE A 521 6.49 5.58 -25.63
N THR A 522 6.55 6.83 -26.05
CA THR A 522 6.06 7.26 -27.36
C THR A 522 7.06 6.95 -28.49
N ALA A 523 6.55 6.46 -29.62
CA ALA A 523 7.38 6.14 -30.79
C ALA A 523 8.11 7.37 -31.35
N GLN A 524 9.41 7.24 -31.61
CA GLN A 524 10.26 8.28 -32.20
C GLN A 524 10.73 7.89 -33.61
N LYS A 525 11.02 8.89 -34.46
CA LYS A 525 11.63 8.64 -35.77
C LYS A 525 13.10 8.23 -35.61
N ARG A 526 13.65 7.46 -36.58
CA ARG A 526 15.05 7.06 -36.59
C ARG A 526 16.02 8.25 -36.38
N GLY A 527 17.09 8.05 -35.63
CA GLY A 527 18.09 9.09 -35.32
C GLY A 527 17.65 10.03 -34.18
N GLY A 528 16.59 9.73 -33.45
CA GLY A 528 16.21 10.41 -32.20
C GLY A 528 17.27 10.25 -31.11
N ARG A 529 17.21 11.13 -30.07
CA ARG A 529 18.15 11.08 -28.92
C ARG A 529 17.69 10.11 -27.83
N GLY A 530 16.43 9.65 -27.84
CA GLY A 530 15.84 8.82 -26.80
C GLY A 530 15.45 9.61 -25.56
N VAL A 531 14.85 8.91 -24.59
CA VAL A 531 14.47 9.46 -23.28
C VAL A 531 15.11 8.60 -22.18
N GLN A 532 15.41 9.19 -21.03
CA GLN A 532 15.94 8.45 -19.91
C GLN A 532 14.90 7.45 -19.39
N GLY A 533 15.19 6.16 -19.58
CA GLY A 533 14.27 5.05 -19.26
C GLY A 533 14.52 4.41 -17.90
N THR A 534 15.71 4.65 -17.30
CA THR A 534 16.06 4.07 -16.00
C THR A 534 17.03 5.00 -15.27
N GLY A 535 16.79 5.25 -13.98
CA GLY A 535 17.72 5.94 -13.08
C GLY A 535 18.84 5.00 -12.63
N VAL A 536 19.82 4.74 -13.50
CA VAL A 536 21.00 3.94 -13.17
C VAL A 536 22.09 4.82 -12.53
N LYS A 537 22.80 4.29 -11.53
CA LYS A 537 24.02 4.91 -11.01
C LYS A 537 25.16 4.74 -12.03
N ASP A 538 26.21 5.53 -11.93
CA ASP A 538 27.35 5.63 -12.87
C ASP A 538 28.03 4.29 -13.28
N ASP A 539 27.68 3.16 -12.64
CA ASP A 539 28.29 1.85 -12.83
C ASP A 539 27.29 0.70 -13.03
N ASP A 540 26.00 1.00 -13.33
CA ASP A 540 24.96 0.00 -13.64
C ASP A 540 24.30 0.32 -14.99
N PHE A 541 23.80 -0.70 -15.70
CA PHE A 541 23.09 -0.56 -16.98
C PHE A 541 21.99 -1.61 -17.13
N VAL A 542 21.01 -1.34 -17.95
CA VAL A 542 19.97 -2.32 -18.26
C VAL A 542 20.56 -3.43 -19.15
N ARG A 543 20.51 -4.65 -18.64
CA ARG A 543 21.05 -5.83 -19.30
C ARG A 543 19.99 -6.56 -20.13
N GLU A 544 18.77 -6.70 -19.60
CA GLU A 544 17.65 -7.39 -20.23
C GLU A 544 16.43 -6.51 -20.31
N LEU A 545 15.72 -6.63 -21.43
CA LEU A 545 14.42 -6.00 -21.67
C LEU A 545 13.51 -7.05 -22.28
N VAL A 546 12.35 -7.28 -21.64
CA VAL A 546 11.37 -8.28 -22.09
C VAL A 546 9.99 -7.62 -22.15
N SER A 547 9.34 -7.71 -23.32
CA SER A 547 7.94 -7.38 -23.47
C SER A 547 7.09 -8.61 -23.16
N THR A 548 6.05 -8.47 -22.34
CA THR A 548 5.24 -9.57 -21.83
C THR A 548 3.89 -9.07 -21.35
N SER A 549 2.91 -9.97 -21.18
CA SER A 549 1.69 -9.68 -20.43
C SER A 549 1.93 -9.81 -18.90
N THR A 550 1.16 -9.07 -18.12
CA THR A 550 1.12 -9.25 -16.66
C THR A 550 0.82 -10.70 -16.26
N HIS A 551 0.04 -11.43 -17.04
CA HIS A 551 -0.37 -12.82 -16.76
C HIS A 551 0.58 -13.89 -17.31
N ASP A 552 1.57 -13.53 -18.12
CA ASP A 552 2.54 -14.48 -18.66
C ASP A 552 3.48 -15.04 -17.60
N HIS A 553 3.93 -16.27 -17.83
CA HIS A 553 5.01 -16.87 -17.05
C HIS A 553 6.37 -16.41 -17.55
N LEU A 554 7.19 -15.89 -16.66
CA LEU A 554 8.57 -15.51 -16.92
C LEU A 554 9.53 -16.55 -16.34
N LEU A 555 10.38 -17.09 -17.20
CA LEU A 555 11.44 -18.02 -16.82
C LEU A 555 12.77 -17.26 -16.73
N PHE A 556 13.36 -17.25 -15.55
CA PHE A 556 14.64 -16.57 -15.26
C PHE A 556 15.76 -17.59 -15.28
N PHE A 557 16.61 -17.51 -16.28
CA PHE A 557 17.79 -18.39 -16.40
C PHE A 557 19.04 -17.72 -15.84
N THR A 558 19.81 -18.48 -15.06
CA THR A 558 20.98 -17.96 -14.36
C THR A 558 22.31 -18.37 -15.00
N ASN A 559 23.38 -17.67 -14.66
CA ASN A 559 24.76 -18.02 -15.05
C ASN A 559 25.18 -19.43 -14.60
N LYS A 560 24.55 -19.97 -13.55
CA LYS A 560 24.81 -21.35 -13.07
C LYS A 560 23.94 -22.41 -13.77
N GLY A 561 23.20 -22.02 -14.81
CA GLY A 561 22.32 -22.94 -15.55
C GLY A 561 21.10 -23.40 -14.76
N ARG A 562 20.60 -22.59 -13.86
CA ARG A 562 19.31 -22.80 -13.14
C ARG A 562 18.22 -21.96 -13.80
N VAL A 563 16.99 -22.31 -13.51
CA VAL A 563 15.79 -21.58 -13.93
C VAL A 563 14.85 -21.38 -12.75
N TYR A 564 14.31 -20.18 -12.65
CA TYR A 564 13.25 -19.77 -11.72
C TYR A 564 12.03 -19.31 -12.51
N ARG A 565 10.86 -19.26 -11.88
CA ARG A 565 9.62 -18.84 -12.52
C ARG A 565 8.88 -17.81 -11.68
N LEU A 566 8.43 -16.73 -12.32
CA LEU A 566 7.50 -15.74 -11.78
C LEU A 566 6.43 -15.43 -12.84
N LYS A 567 5.31 -14.86 -12.39
CA LYS A 567 4.32 -14.21 -13.26
C LYS A 567 4.73 -12.76 -13.54
N GLY A 568 4.30 -12.17 -14.65
CA GLY A 568 4.59 -10.78 -14.97
C GLY A 568 4.14 -9.79 -13.89
N TYR A 569 2.96 -10.02 -13.31
CA TYR A 569 2.41 -9.20 -12.24
C TYR A 569 3.15 -9.32 -10.88
N GLU A 570 3.91 -10.39 -10.65
CA GLU A 570 4.73 -10.56 -9.46
C GLU A 570 5.94 -9.61 -9.43
N ILE A 571 6.29 -9.05 -10.58
CA ILE A 571 7.33 -8.02 -10.68
C ILE A 571 6.68 -6.67 -10.40
N PRO A 572 7.18 -5.93 -9.38
CA PRO A 572 6.57 -4.67 -9.00
C PRO A 572 6.73 -3.60 -10.07
N GLU A 573 5.69 -2.76 -10.18
CA GLU A 573 5.67 -1.61 -11.06
C GLU A 573 6.41 -0.44 -10.43
N TYR A 574 7.28 0.17 -11.21
CA TYR A 574 8.01 1.37 -10.81
C TYR A 574 7.98 2.39 -11.94
N GLY A 575 8.02 3.65 -11.58
CA GLY A 575 8.12 4.73 -12.58
C GLY A 575 9.40 4.62 -13.42
N ARG A 576 9.38 5.25 -14.59
CA ARG A 576 10.44 5.19 -15.61
C ARG A 576 11.85 5.43 -15.07
N THR A 577 12.03 6.43 -14.21
CA THR A 577 13.35 6.81 -13.66
C THR A 577 13.74 6.06 -12.39
N ALA A 578 12.85 5.25 -11.80
CA ALA A 578 13.13 4.49 -10.61
C ALA A 578 14.11 3.35 -10.89
N LYS A 579 14.91 2.98 -9.87
CA LYS A 579 15.94 1.92 -9.95
C LYS A 579 15.34 0.51 -10.03
N GLY A 580 14.14 0.30 -9.44
CA GLY A 580 13.53 -1.01 -9.31
C GLY A 580 13.93 -1.76 -8.04
N LEU A 581 13.50 -3.03 -7.94
CA LEU A 581 13.70 -3.91 -6.80
C LEU A 581 14.87 -4.87 -7.07
N PRO A 582 15.76 -5.18 -6.10
CA PRO A 582 16.72 -6.26 -6.25
C PRO A 582 16.01 -7.59 -6.52
N VAL A 583 16.41 -8.29 -7.57
CA VAL A 583 15.78 -9.56 -8.02
C VAL A 583 15.84 -10.66 -6.94
N VAL A 584 16.81 -10.58 -6.05
CA VAL A 584 16.95 -11.50 -4.90
C VAL A 584 15.80 -11.37 -3.88
N ASN A 585 15.06 -10.27 -3.89
CA ASN A 585 13.84 -10.13 -3.10
C ASN A 585 12.66 -10.93 -3.69
N LEU A 586 12.76 -11.31 -4.95
CA LEU A 586 11.75 -12.11 -5.65
C LEU A 586 12.20 -13.56 -5.84
N LEU A 587 13.50 -13.81 -6.11
CA LEU A 587 14.06 -15.13 -6.40
C LEU A 587 15.11 -15.53 -5.37
N LYS A 588 15.10 -16.79 -4.94
CA LYS A 588 16.09 -17.37 -4.03
C LYS A 588 17.36 -17.78 -4.79
N LEU A 589 18.19 -16.81 -5.14
CA LEU A 589 19.44 -17.02 -5.84
C LEU A 589 20.52 -17.55 -4.88
N ASP A 590 21.37 -18.47 -5.37
CA ASP A 590 22.54 -18.96 -4.64
C ASP A 590 23.70 -17.97 -4.74
N GLU A 591 24.72 -18.14 -3.92
CA GLU A 591 25.94 -17.31 -3.94
C GLU A 591 26.61 -17.28 -5.32
N GLY A 592 26.93 -16.07 -5.82
CA GLY A 592 27.51 -15.86 -7.15
C GLY A 592 26.56 -16.22 -8.31
N GLU A 593 25.26 -16.39 -8.03
CA GLU A 593 24.23 -16.62 -9.04
C GLU A 593 23.63 -15.29 -9.51
N SER A 594 23.57 -15.08 -10.82
CA SER A 594 23.01 -13.89 -11.44
C SER A 594 22.10 -14.28 -12.60
N ILE A 595 21.03 -13.54 -12.83
CA ILE A 595 20.14 -13.76 -13.97
C ILE A 595 20.87 -13.40 -15.25
N GLN A 596 20.85 -14.29 -16.25
CA GLN A 596 21.47 -14.11 -17.55
C GLN A 596 20.44 -13.75 -18.62
N THR A 597 19.28 -14.39 -18.62
CA THR A 597 18.21 -14.11 -19.58
C THR A 597 16.84 -14.40 -18.98
N ILE A 598 15.83 -13.69 -19.47
CA ILE A 598 14.43 -13.83 -19.08
C ILE A 598 13.65 -14.22 -20.32
N ILE A 599 12.80 -15.25 -20.20
CA ILE A 599 11.94 -15.71 -21.26
C ILE A 599 10.49 -15.61 -20.84
N ASN A 600 9.69 -15.07 -21.73
CA ASN A 600 8.25 -15.09 -21.65
C ASN A 600 7.72 -16.44 -22.18
N VAL A 601 6.88 -17.11 -21.38
CA VAL A 601 6.14 -18.32 -21.77
C VAL A 601 4.65 -18.05 -21.59
N LYS A 602 3.93 -17.86 -22.69
CA LYS A 602 2.47 -17.68 -22.67
C LYS A 602 1.79 -18.91 -22.06
N SER A 603 0.81 -18.66 -21.18
CA SER A 603 0.15 -19.73 -20.39
C SER A 603 -0.66 -20.75 -21.21
N GLU A 604 -1.01 -20.43 -22.45
CA GLU A 604 -1.87 -21.26 -23.32
C GLU A 604 -1.12 -22.18 -24.31
N ARG A 605 0.23 -22.27 -24.27
CA ARG A 605 0.99 -22.99 -25.30
C ARG A 605 1.11 -24.49 -25.06
N SER A 606 1.08 -25.19 -26.19
CA SER A 606 1.03 -26.67 -26.32
C SER A 606 2.20 -27.37 -25.60
N ASP A 607 1.89 -28.54 -25.08
CA ASP A 607 2.80 -29.49 -24.45
C ASP A 607 3.96 -29.99 -25.35
N ASP A 608 3.96 -29.69 -26.65
CA ASP A 608 4.95 -30.14 -27.63
C ASP A 608 6.05 -29.11 -27.97
N ALA A 609 6.11 -27.98 -27.23
CA ALA A 609 7.13 -26.96 -27.40
C ALA A 609 8.48 -27.34 -26.73
N TYR A 610 9.55 -26.74 -27.25
CA TYR A 610 10.91 -26.92 -26.75
C TYR A 610 11.52 -25.60 -26.31
N LEU A 611 12.38 -25.63 -25.27
CA LEU A 611 13.31 -24.57 -24.96
C LEU A 611 14.63 -24.86 -25.70
N PHE A 612 15.04 -23.91 -26.55
CA PHE A 612 16.27 -23.97 -27.33
C PHE A 612 17.30 -23.02 -26.71
N PHE A 613 18.36 -23.58 -26.12
CA PHE A 613 19.42 -22.87 -25.42
C PHE A 613 20.60 -22.58 -26.34
N THR A 614 21.16 -21.38 -26.25
CA THR A 614 22.35 -20.98 -26.99
C THR A 614 23.34 -20.33 -26.03
N THR A 615 24.61 -20.83 -26.02
CA THR A 615 25.67 -20.30 -25.17
C THR A 615 26.58 -19.35 -25.92
N ARG A 616 27.38 -18.57 -25.15
CA ARG A 616 28.36 -17.62 -25.67
C ARG A 616 29.40 -18.26 -26.61
N HIS A 617 29.80 -19.49 -26.31
CA HIS A 617 30.77 -20.26 -27.12
C HIS A 617 30.09 -21.09 -28.23
N GLY A 618 28.81 -20.84 -28.52
CA GLY A 618 28.13 -21.45 -29.66
C GLY A 618 27.69 -22.89 -29.44
N ILE A 619 27.52 -23.32 -28.20
CA ILE A 619 26.89 -24.59 -27.84
C ILE A 619 25.38 -24.39 -27.82
N VAL A 620 24.66 -25.35 -28.35
CA VAL A 620 23.17 -25.33 -28.41
C VAL A 620 22.59 -26.61 -27.83
N LYS A 621 21.39 -26.49 -27.28
CA LYS A 621 20.68 -27.59 -26.64
C LYS A 621 19.16 -27.38 -26.82
N ARG A 622 18.42 -28.49 -27.00
CA ARG A 622 16.95 -28.48 -27.07
C ARG A 622 16.38 -29.36 -25.96
N THR A 623 15.47 -28.84 -25.16
CA THR A 623 14.81 -29.57 -24.05
C THR A 623 13.32 -29.30 -24.09
N SER A 624 12.46 -30.33 -23.91
CA SER A 624 11.00 -30.16 -23.90
C SER A 624 10.57 -29.26 -22.74
N VAL A 625 9.58 -28.38 -23.00
CA VAL A 625 8.98 -27.50 -21.98
C VAL A 625 8.36 -28.30 -20.83
N LYS A 626 7.85 -29.50 -21.08
CA LYS A 626 7.31 -30.43 -20.06
C LYS A 626 8.29 -30.69 -18.91
N GLU A 627 9.59 -30.71 -19.19
CA GLU A 627 10.60 -30.90 -18.14
C GLU A 627 10.70 -29.71 -17.16
N PHE A 628 10.09 -28.57 -17.48
CA PHE A 628 10.07 -27.34 -16.69
C PHE A 628 8.70 -27.01 -16.06
N ALA A 629 7.73 -27.94 -16.14
CA ALA A 629 6.38 -27.74 -15.60
C ALA A 629 6.35 -27.45 -14.10
N ASN A 630 7.26 -28.07 -13.32
CA ASN A 630 7.32 -27.96 -11.86
C ASN A 630 8.64 -27.31 -11.42
N ILE A 631 8.69 -25.97 -11.45
CA ILE A 631 9.84 -25.21 -10.93
C ILE A 631 9.53 -24.82 -9.48
N ARG A 632 10.34 -25.29 -8.55
CA ARG A 632 10.23 -24.94 -7.12
C ARG A 632 10.85 -23.56 -6.87
N GLN A 633 10.50 -22.93 -5.76
CA GLN A 633 11.02 -21.61 -5.37
C GLN A 633 12.56 -21.52 -5.28
N ASN A 634 13.23 -22.63 -4.99
CA ASN A 634 14.69 -22.71 -4.98
C ASN A 634 15.31 -22.96 -6.38
N GLY A 635 14.53 -22.81 -7.43
CA GLY A 635 14.94 -23.00 -8.81
C GLY A 635 15.15 -24.47 -9.20
N LEU A 636 15.35 -24.68 -10.49
CA LEU A 636 15.53 -25.98 -11.11
C LEU A 636 16.77 -25.93 -12.02
N LYS A 637 17.60 -27.00 -12.06
CA LYS A 637 18.71 -27.06 -12.99
C LYS A 637 18.23 -27.25 -14.43
N ALA A 638 18.60 -26.32 -15.32
CA ALA A 638 18.16 -26.25 -16.70
C ALA A 638 19.24 -26.74 -17.69
N LEU A 639 20.51 -26.50 -17.37
CA LEU A 639 21.61 -26.90 -18.24
C LEU A 639 22.91 -27.01 -17.46
N ASN A 640 23.85 -27.85 -17.94
CA ASN A 640 25.26 -27.87 -17.50
C ASN A 640 26.07 -27.01 -18.46
N LEU A 641 26.61 -25.90 -17.94
CA LEU A 641 27.57 -25.09 -18.66
C LEU A 641 28.99 -25.68 -18.55
N LYS A 642 29.81 -25.49 -19.58
CA LYS A 642 31.26 -25.75 -19.52
C LYS A 642 31.92 -24.59 -18.79
N ASP A 643 33.12 -24.82 -18.28
CA ASP A 643 33.92 -23.76 -17.62
C ASP A 643 34.07 -22.55 -18.57
N GLU A 644 33.91 -21.33 -18.06
CA GLU A 644 34.00 -20.06 -18.80
C GLU A 644 32.94 -19.82 -19.88
N ASP A 645 31.91 -20.72 -20.04
CA ASP A 645 30.81 -20.50 -20.98
C ASP A 645 29.60 -19.89 -20.24
N GLU A 646 28.82 -19.07 -20.95
CA GLU A 646 27.65 -18.37 -20.42
C GLU A 646 26.43 -18.65 -21.31
N LEU A 647 25.29 -18.74 -20.69
CA LEU A 647 24.03 -18.79 -21.42
C LEU A 647 23.73 -17.39 -21.99
N ILE A 648 23.53 -17.30 -23.30
CA ILE A 648 23.25 -16.02 -23.97
C ILE A 648 21.77 -15.88 -24.25
N ASN A 649 21.13 -16.93 -24.74
CA ASN A 649 19.74 -16.85 -25.18
C ASN A 649 19.02 -18.18 -24.97
N VAL A 650 17.73 -18.13 -24.71
CA VAL A 650 16.83 -19.28 -24.71
C VAL A 650 15.61 -18.90 -25.53
N LEU A 651 15.20 -19.76 -26.46
CA LEU A 651 14.06 -19.54 -27.33
C LEU A 651 12.99 -20.59 -27.06
N LEU A 652 11.73 -20.18 -27.11
CA LEU A 652 10.62 -21.13 -27.18
C LEU A 652 10.38 -21.49 -28.64
N THR A 653 10.40 -22.78 -28.94
CA THR A 653 10.35 -23.29 -30.34
C THR A 653 9.37 -24.44 -30.49
N GLU A 654 8.80 -24.57 -31.68
CA GLU A 654 7.96 -25.70 -32.11
C GLU A 654 8.75 -26.64 -33.01
N GLU A 655 8.24 -27.85 -33.31
CA GLU A 655 9.05 -28.95 -33.84
C GLU A 655 9.73 -28.67 -35.20
N ASP A 656 9.15 -27.94 -36.13
CA ASP A 656 9.73 -27.62 -37.45
C ASP A 656 10.12 -26.14 -37.55
N THR A 657 11.01 -25.72 -36.69
CA THR A 657 11.40 -24.31 -36.59
C THR A 657 12.88 -24.11 -36.95
N ASP A 658 13.17 -23.15 -37.84
CA ASP A 658 14.53 -22.71 -38.12
C ASP A 658 15.02 -21.72 -37.05
N ILE A 659 16.29 -21.85 -36.71
CA ILE A 659 16.99 -20.97 -35.76
C ILE A 659 18.10 -20.24 -36.51
N ILE A 660 18.18 -18.91 -36.30
CA ILE A 660 19.34 -18.10 -36.70
C ILE A 660 20.14 -17.69 -35.52
N ILE A 661 21.47 -17.86 -35.57
CA ILE A 661 22.41 -17.46 -34.49
C ILE A 661 23.38 -16.43 -35.06
N GLY A 662 23.48 -15.27 -34.43
CA GLY A 662 24.38 -14.18 -34.80
C GLY A 662 25.62 -14.11 -33.94
N THR A 663 26.77 -13.72 -34.54
CA THR A 663 28.05 -13.55 -33.80
C THR A 663 28.48 -12.09 -33.77
N LYS A 664 29.31 -11.76 -32.78
CA LYS A 664 29.84 -10.41 -32.52
C LYS A 664 30.58 -9.82 -33.73
N PHE A 665 31.29 -10.65 -34.52
CA PHE A 665 32.02 -10.21 -35.71
C PHE A 665 31.20 -10.15 -36.99
N GLY A 666 29.85 -10.25 -36.87
CA GLY A 666 28.94 -10.02 -37.98
C GLY A 666 28.72 -11.24 -38.90
N TYR A 667 28.73 -12.41 -38.32
CA TYR A 667 28.38 -13.65 -39.01
C TYR A 667 27.08 -14.24 -38.46
N ALA A 668 26.35 -15.03 -39.27
CA ALA A 668 25.15 -15.72 -38.82
C ALA A 668 25.07 -17.14 -39.42
N VAL A 669 24.48 -18.07 -38.68
CA VAL A 669 24.19 -19.44 -39.08
C VAL A 669 22.70 -19.66 -38.94
N ARG A 670 22.03 -20.17 -39.97
CA ARG A 670 20.65 -20.63 -39.96
C ARG A 670 20.59 -22.13 -40.11
N PHE A 671 19.88 -22.84 -39.26
CA PHE A 671 19.64 -24.26 -39.33
C PHE A 671 18.31 -24.64 -38.68
N ASN A 672 17.73 -25.79 -39.08
CA ASN A 672 16.52 -26.29 -38.45
C ASN A 672 16.84 -26.88 -37.06
N GLN A 673 16.01 -26.56 -36.05
CA GLN A 673 16.22 -27.06 -34.70
C GLN A 673 16.22 -28.58 -34.58
N SER A 674 15.55 -29.31 -35.48
CA SER A 674 15.54 -30.77 -35.51
C SER A 674 16.93 -31.37 -35.69
N ALA A 675 17.89 -30.61 -36.24
CA ALA A 675 19.31 -30.97 -36.27
C ALA A 675 19.94 -31.10 -34.88
N VAL A 676 19.28 -30.60 -33.86
CA VAL A 676 19.65 -30.73 -32.43
C VAL A 676 18.68 -31.70 -31.77
N ARG A 677 19.15 -32.90 -31.39
CA ARG A 677 18.31 -33.89 -30.72
C ARG A 677 17.77 -33.35 -29.41
N GLY A 678 16.55 -33.78 -29.01
CA GLY A 678 16.01 -33.52 -27.68
C GLY A 678 16.93 -34.06 -26.57
N MET A 679 17.23 -33.26 -25.56
CA MET A 679 18.15 -33.61 -24.48
C MET A 679 17.52 -33.31 -23.11
N SER A 680 17.91 -34.07 -22.09
CA SER A 680 17.46 -33.81 -20.71
C SER A 680 18.01 -32.48 -20.17
N ARG A 681 17.41 -31.97 -19.13
CA ARG A 681 17.76 -30.69 -18.48
C ARG A 681 19.24 -30.58 -18.12
N ILE A 682 19.86 -31.64 -17.66
CA ILE A 682 21.27 -31.66 -17.18
C ILE A 682 22.30 -31.84 -18.30
N ALA A 683 21.90 -31.96 -19.57
CA ALA A 683 22.84 -32.11 -20.67
C ALA A 683 23.59 -30.80 -20.97
N THR A 684 24.84 -30.87 -21.45
CA THR A 684 25.67 -29.70 -21.83
C THR A 684 25.29 -29.14 -23.22
N GLY A 685 24.80 -30.00 -24.12
CA GLY A 685 24.47 -29.61 -25.50
C GLY A 685 25.49 -30.03 -26.54
N VAL A 686 25.30 -29.52 -27.75
CA VAL A 686 26.13 -29.81 -28.94
C VAL A 686 26.55 -28.51 -29.63
N ARG A 687 27.58 -28.57 -30.51
CA ARG A 687 28.05 -27.41 -31.26
C ARG A 687 26.99 -26.92 -32.24
N GLY A 688 26.50 -25.68 -32.08
CA GLY A 688 25.56 -25.01 -32.98
C GLY A 688 26.24 -24.16 -34.05
N VAL A 689 27.30 -23.45 -33.66
CA VAL A 689 28.12 -22.63 -34.53
C VAL A 689 29.60 -22.89 -34.27
N ASN A 690 30.44 -22.86 -35.32
CA ASN A 690 31.88 -22.94 -35.23
C ASN A 690 32.45 -21.52 -35.28
N LEU A 691 32.69 -20.95 -34.09
CA LEU A 691 33.17 -19.58 -33.95
C LEU A 691 34.58 -19.38 -34.48
N ARG A 692 34.88 -18.17 -34.96
CA ARG A 692 36.24 -17.72 -35.29
C ARG A 692 36.99 -17.36 -34.02
N ASP A 693 38.31 -17.28 -34.09
CA ASP A 693 39.12 -16.88 -32.93
C ASP A 693 38.67 -15.51 -32.39
N GLY A 694 38.36 -15.46 -31.12
CA GLY A 694 37.91 -14.25 -30.43
C GLY A 694 36.45 -13.84 -30.70
N ASP A 695 35.70 -14.57 -31.53
CA ASP A 695 34.29 -14.31 -31.80
C ASP A 695 33.39 -14.98 -30.76
N THR A 696 32.23 -14.38 -30.52
CA THR A 696 31.23 -14.88 -29.56
C THR A 696 29.83 -14.75 -30.15
N VAL A 697 28.89 -15.57 -29.65
CA VAL A 697 27.48 -15.42 -29.97
C VAL A 697 26.94 -14.17 -29.27
N VAL A 698 26.12 -13.38 -29.98
CA VAL A 698 25.45 -12.17 -29.44
C VAL A 698 23.92 -12.26 -29.42
N GLY A 699 23.35 -13.27 -30.08
CA GLY A 699 21.90 -13.49 -30.10
C GLY A 699 21.51 -14.67 -30.95
N ALA A 700 20.32 -15.19 -30.69
CA ALA A 700 19.67 -16.21 -31.51
C ALA A 700 18.18 -15.85 -31.61
N SER A 701 17.54 -16.22 -32.72
CA SER A 701 16.11 -15.98 -32.94
C SER A 701 15.50 -17.12 -33.76
N VAL A 702 14.22 -17.32 -33.60
CA VAL A 702 13.40 -18.14 -34.49
C VAL A 702 13.27 -17.39 -35.81
N ILE A 703 13.33 -18.08 -36.97
CA ILE A 703 13.27 -17.42 -38.26
C ILE A 703 12.40 -18.24 -39.25
N THR A 704 11.52 -17.54 -39.95
CA THR A 704 10.79 -18.04 -41.10
C THR A 704 11.20 -17.30 -42.38
N ASP A 705 10.85 -17.80 -43.56
CA ASP A 705 11.18 -17.10 -44.82
C ASP A 705 10.43 -15.78 -45.02
N GLN A 706 9.41 -15.52 -44.23
CA GLN A 706 8.60 -14.28 -44.27
C GLN A 706 9.18 -13.18 -43.35
N ASP A 707 10.13 -13.51 -42.49
CA ASP A 707 10.71 -12.58 -41.55
C ASP A 707 11.86 -11.76 -42.18
N GLU A 708 12.25 -10.73 -41.44
CA GLU A 708 13.46 -9.96 -41.68
C GLU A 708 14.42 -10.10 -40.49
N VAL A 709 15.72 -10.22 -40.80
CA VAL A 709 16.76 -10.26 -39.79
C VAL A 709 17.21 -8.83 -39.47
N LEU A 710 16.90 -8.36 -38.31
CA LEU A 710 17.38 -7.10 -37.73
C LEU A 710 18.69 -7.32 -37.01
N ILE A 711 19.70 -6.53 -37.36
CA ILE A 711 20.92 -6.42 -36.57
C ILE A 711 21.11 -5.00 -36.09
N ILE A 712 21.69 -4.84 -34.88
CA ILE A 712 22.10 -3.55 -34.34
C ILE A 712 23.52 -3.71 -33.79
N THR A 713 24.36 -2.67 -34.02
CA THR A 713 25.72 -2.63 -33.53
C THR A 713 25.86 -1.79 -32.26
N GLU A 714 26.91 -2.00 -31.48
CA GLU A 714 27.20 -1.24 -30.25
C GLU A 714 27.21 0.29 -30.48
N LYS A 715 27.59 0.75 -31.70
CA LYS A 715 27.67 2.19 -32.03
C LYS A 715 26.41 2.79 -32.68
N GLY A 716 25.27 2.07 -32.62
CA GLY A 716 23.97 2.59 -33.04
C GLY A 716 23.66 2.47 -34.53
N TYR A 717 24.37 1.64 -35.26
CA TYR A 717 24.02 1.30 -36.64
C TYR A 717 23.16 0.05 -36.67
N GLY A 718 22.21 0.00 -37.60
CA GLY A 718 21.35 -1.16 -37.77
C GLY A 718 20.79 -1.27 -39.19
N LYS A 719 20.28 -2.45 -39.49
CA LYS A 719 19.61 -2.75 -40.78
C LYS A 719 18.68 -3.93 -40.63
N ARG A 720 17.76 -4.06 -41.60
CA ARG A 720 16.96 -5.24 -41.81
C ARG A 720 17.46 -5.95 -43.09
N THR A 721 17.41 -7.24 -43.09
CA THR A 721 17.77 -8.10 -44.25
C THR A 721 16.75 -9.21 -44.39
N LEU A 722 16.24 -9.48 -45.57
CA LEU A 722 15.27 -10.55 -45.80
C LEU A 722 15.80 -11.91 -45.33
N ALA A 723 14.97 -12.68 -44.68
CA ALA A 723 15.31 -14.02 -44.17
C ALA A 723 15.72 -14.97 -45.32
N THR A 724 15.19 -14.78 -46.52
CA THR A 724 15.53 -15.53 -47.73
C THR A 724 16.98 -15.39 -48.16
N GLU A 725 17.69 -14.33 -47.72
CA GLU A 725 19.15 -14.21 -47.95
C GLU A 725 19.99 -15.16 -47.05
N TYR A 726 19.35 -15.84 -46.09
CA TYR A 726 20.00 -16.77 -45.16
C TYR A 726 19.52 -18.21 -45.44
N PRO A 727 20.15 -18.95 -46.35
CA PRO A 727 19.75 -20.33 -46.65
C PRO A 727 19.97 -21.22 -45.42
N THR A 728 18.99 -22.11 -45.16
CA THR A 728 19.08 -23.14 -44.13
C THR A 728 20.23 -24.10 -44.41
N LYS A 729 21.13 -24.32 -43.45
CA LYS A 729 22.30 -25.20 -43.56
C LYS A 729 22.37 -26.15 -42.36
N GLY A 730 23.30 -27.09 -42.38
CA GLY A 730 23.58 -27.93 -41.21
C GLY A 730 24.18 -27.11 -40.05
N ARG A 731 23.88 -27.51 -38.76
CA ARG A 731 24.49 -26.90 -37.56
C ARG A 731 26.01 -27.06 -37.55
N GLY A 732 26.70 -26.23 -36.78
CA GLY A 732 28.17 -26.32 -36.55
C GLY A 732 28.99 -25.70 -37.70
N GLY A 733 28.38 -24.97 -38.63
CA GLY A 733 29.07 -24.18 -39.66
C GLY A 733 29.74 -22.92 -39.12
N LYS A 734 30.67 -22.35 -39.94
CA LYS A 734 31.38 -21.07 -39.61
C LYS A 734 30.48 -19.80 -39.82
N GLY A 735 29.28 -19.98 -40.32
CA GLY A 735 28.35 -18.91 -40.65
C GLY A 735 28.68 -18.13 -41.90
N MET A 736 27.76 -17.32 -42.37
CA MET A 736 27.83 -16.41 -43.46
C MET A 736 27.87 -14.97 -42.99
N LYS A 737 28.45 -14.07 -43.73
CA LYS A 737 28.56 -12.65 -43.37
C LYS A 737 27.15 -12.03 -43.30
N THR A 738 26.77 -11.46 -42.16
CA THR A 738 25.48 -10.79 -41.94
C THR A 738 25.64 -9.29 -41.79
N ALA A 739 26.88 -8.81 -41.43
CA ALA A 739 27.18 -7.40 -41.36
C ALA A 739 28.61 -7.13 -41.79
N ASN A 740 28.90 -5.97 -42.34
CA ASN A 740 30.24 -5.45 -42.49
C ASN A 740 30.62 -4.67 -41.23
N VAL A 741 31.26 -5.36 -40.29
CA VAL A 741 31.73 -4.79 -39.03
C VAL A 741 33.06 -4.05 -39.31
N ALA A 742 33.09 -2.78 -38.94
CA ALA A 742 34.27 -1.90 -39.06
C ALA A 742 34.31 -0.97 -37.80
N GLU A 743 35.43 -0.29 -37.62
CA GLU A 743 35.61 0.64 -36.48
C GLU A 743 34.51 1.69 -36.37
N LYS A 744 33.95 2.12 -37.51
CA LYS A 744 32.91 3.14 -37.60
C LYS A 744 31.57 2.71 -36.96
N ASN A 745 31.14 1.46 -37.20
CA ASN A 745 29.86 0.95 -36.73
C ASN A 745 29.99 0.02 -35.52
N GLY A 746 31.21 -0.42 -35.17
CA GLY A 746 31.45 -1.31 -34.04
C GLY A 746 30.92 -2.74 -34.24
N PRO A 747 31.21 -3.62 -33.27
CA PRO A 747 30.71 -5.00 -33.30
C PRO A 747 29.18 -5.06 -33.14
N LEU A 748 28.59 -6.23 -33.43
CA LEU A 748 27.17 -6.44 -33.19
C LEU A 748 26.82 -6.44 -31.70
N ALA A 749 25.82 -5.67 -31.31
CA ALA A 749 25.18 -5.74 -30.00
C ALA A 749 24.16 -6.88 -29.91
N GLY A 750 23.50 -7.21 -31.04
CA GLY A 750 22.53 -8.30 -31.08
C GLY A 750 21.97 -8.57 -32.47
N LEU A 751 21.14 -9.61 -32.55
CA LEU A 751 20.39 -10.05 -33.71
C LEU A 751 19.01 -10.52 -33.30
N LEU A 752 17.96 -10.03 -33.98
CA LEU A 752 16.57 -10.48 -33.82
C LEU A 752 15.93 -10.69 -35.17
N THR A 753 14.89 -11.49 -35.25
CA THR A 753 13.91 -11.53 -36.36
C THR A 753 12.77 -10.56 -36.06
N VAL A 754 12.31 -9.83 -37.05
CA VAL A 754 11.29 -8.79 -36.92
C VAL A 754 10.26 -8.90 -38.06
N LYS A 755 9.05 -8.42 -37.77
CA LYS A 755 8.00 -8.12 -38.74
C LYS A 755 7.90 -6.61 -38.95
N GLY A 756 7.46 -6.17 -40.09
CA GLY A 756 7.49 -4.76 -40.45
C GLY A 756 6.54 -3.84 -39.66
N ASP A 757 5.59 -4.39 -38.98
CA ASP A 757 4.53 -3.72 -38.21
C ASP A 757 4.83 -3.55 -36.72
N GLU A 758 5.97 -4.06 -36.22
CA GLU A 758 6.39 -3.97 -34.83
C GLU A 758 7.13 -2.66 -34.51
N ASP A 759 7.12 -2.28 -33.25
CA ASP A 759 8.00 -1.26 -32.70
C ASP A 759 9.23 -1.89 -32.04
N LEU A 760 10.34 -1.18 -32.08
CA LEU A 760 11.63 -1.58 -31.52
C LEU A 760 11.99 -0.70 -30.35
N MET A 761 12.28 -1.31 -29.20
CA MET A 761 12.86 -0.65 -28.02
C MET A 761 14.37 -0.91 -28.00
N ILE A 762 15.18 0.15 -27.90
CA ILE A 762 16.65 0.09 -27.85
C ILE A 762 17.13 0.76 -26.57
N ILE A 763 18.07 0.15 -25.87
CA ILE A 763 18.63 0.66 -24.61
C ILE A 763 20.15 0.75 -24.68
N THR A 764 20.69 1.86 -24.11
CA THR A 764 22.12 2.10 -23.97
C THR A 764 22.61 1.73 -22.56
N ASP A 765 23.92 1.56 -22.41
CA ASP A 765 24.62 1.39 -21.12
C ASP A 765 24.44 2.58 -20.17
N THR A 766 24.06 3.76 -20.68
CA THR A 766 23.74 4.96 -19.90
C THR A 766 22.26 5.03 -19.49
N GLY A 767 21.45 4.00 -19.79
CA GLY A 767 20.02 3.94 -19.45
C GLY A 767 19.08 4.77 -20.35
N VAL A 768 19.60 5.28 -21.44
CA VAL A 768 18.78 5.98 -22.46
C VAL A 768 18.03 4.93 -23.29
N MET A 769 16.71 5.14 -23.40
CA MET A 769 15.81 4.25 -24.16
C MET A 769 15.20 5.01 -25.33
N ILE A 770 15.05 4.33 -26.48
CA ILE A 770 14.32 4.82 -27.65
C ILE A 770 13.33 3.76 -28.12
N ARG A 771 12.11 4.20 -28.47
CA ARG A 771 11.12 3.43 -29.18
C ARG A 771 11.04 3.91 -30.62
N THR A 772 11.16 3.04 -31.60
CA THR A 772 11.09 3.38 -33.03
C THR A 772 10.39 2.25 -33.77
N ASN A 773 9.61 2.59 -34.81
CA ASN A 773 9.00 1.55 -35.61
C ASN A 773 10.05 0.84 -36.48
N VAL A 774 9.96 -0.48 -36.57
CA VAL A 774 10.86 -1.35 -37.32
C VAL A 774 10.91 -0.94 -38.82
N ALA A 775 9.78 -0.52 -39.41
CA ALA A 775 9.70 -0.05 -40.77
C ALA A 775 10.60 1.17 -41.08
N ASN A 776 10.96 1.98 -40.06
CA ASN A 776 11.87 3.10 -40.21
C ASN A 776 13.34 2.70 -40.40
N ILE A 777 13.69 1.44 -40.18
CA ILE A 777 15.05 0.92 -40.34
C ILE A 777 15.20 0.41 -41.78
N SER A 778 16.26 0.82 -42.47
CA SER A 778 16.48 0.49 -43.88
C SER A 778 16.69 -1.01 -44.11
N GLN A 779 15.99 -1.56 -45.08
CA GLN A 779 16.20 -2.93 -45.59
C GLN A 779 17.38 -2.90 -46.56
N THR A 780 18.40 -3.73 -46.33
CA THR A 780 19.62 -3.79 -47.14
C THR A 780 20.19 -5.20 -47.10
N GLY A 781 21.02 -5.53 -48.11
CA GLY A 781 21.66 -6.86 -48.21
C GLY A 781 22.61 -7.18 -47.05
N ARG A 782 22.90 -8.47 -46.87
CA ARG A 782 23.69 -9.02 -45.77
C ARG A 782 25.04 -8.36 -45.51
N SER A 783 25.80 -8.03 -46.58
CA SER A 783 27.20 -7.57 -46.49
C SER A 783 27.33 -6.06 -46.21
N THR A 784 26.27 -5.33 -46.00
CA THR A 784 26.28 -3.89 -45.77
C THR A 784 26.56 -3.52 -44.30
N MET A 785 26.95 -2.29 -44.04
CA MET A 785 27.19 -1.75 -42.69
C MET A 785 25.91 -1.39 -41.96
N GLY A 786 24.78 -1.20 -42.65
CA GLY A 786 23.56 -0.60 -42.13
C GLY A 786 23.60 0.92 -42.05
N VAL A 787 22.54 1.51 -41.47
CA VAL A 787 22.31 2.94 -41.28
C VAL A 787 22.28 3.28 -39.82
N LYS A 788 22.46 4.56 -39.48
CA LYS A 788 22.38 5.03 -38.11
C LYS A 788 20.92 4.97 -37.61
N VAL A 789 20.61 4.14 -36.64
CA VAL A 789 19.30 3.95 -36.04
C VAL A 789 19.11 4.86 -34.81
N MET A 790 20.15 4.95 -33.99
CA MET A 790 20.18 5.78 -32.78
C MET A 790 21.44 6.66 -32.78
N ARG A 791 21.29 7.92 -32.34
CA ARG A 791 22.44 8.79 -32.04
C ARG A 791 22.83 8.58 -30.59
N LEU A 792 24.06 8.16 -30.38
CA LEU A 792 24.66 7.93 -29.06
C LEU A 792 25.48 9.17 -28.67
N ASP A 793 25.47 9.48 -27.37
CA ASP A 793 26.40 10.42 -26.76
C ASP A 793 27.81 9.84 -26.76
N GLN A 794 28.86 10.68 -26.50
CA GLN A 794 30.24 10.22 -26.47
C GLN A 794 30.38 9.06 -25.48
N ASP A 795 30.97 7.95 -25.96
CA ASP A 795 31.24 6.70 -25.25
C ASP A 795 30.06 5.80 -24.88
N ALA A 796 28.80 6.20 -25.12
CA ALA A 796 27.64 5.33 -24.92
C ALA A 796 27.56 4.20 -25.94
N LYS A 797 27.10 3.01 -25.51
CA LYS A 797 26.92 1.81 -26.34
C LYS A 797 25.52 1.25 -26.23
N ILE A 798 25.02 0.69 -27.30
CA ILE A 798 23.78 -0.11 -27.25
C ILE A 798 24.11 -1.43 -26.57
N VAL A 799 23.31 -1.78 -25.55
CA VAL A 799 23.47 -3.00 -24.75
C VAL A 799 22.42 -4.05 -25.13
N THR A 800 21.15 -3.62 -25.27
CA THR A 800 20.05 -4.55 -25.57
C THR A 800 18.95 -3.86 -26.37
N PHE A 801 18.15 -4.65 -27.07
CA PHE A 801 16.95 -4.20 -27.76
C PHE A 801 15.95 -5.36 -27.90
N THR A 802 14.66 -5.02 -27.99
CA THR A 802 13.58 -5.98 -28.18
C THR A 802 12.46 -5.38 -29.02
N THR A 803 11.63 -6.24 -29.63
CA THR A 803 10.39 -5.82 -30.28
C THR A 803 9.26 -5.70 -29.27
N VAL A 804 8.34 -4.79 -29.55
CA VAL A 804 7.09 -4.58 -28.82
C VAL A 804 5.97 -4.36 -29.83
N ASP A 805 4.76 -4.71 -29.47
CA ASP A 805 3.60 -4.48 -30.34
C ASP A 805 3.45 -2.98 -30.63
N ALA A 806 3.10 -2.64 -31.86
CA ALA A 806 2.85 -1.25 -32.24
C ALA A 806 1.59 -0.75 -31.52
N VAL A 807 1.65 0.43 -30.91
CA VAL A 807 0.45 1.06 -30.32
C VAL A 807 -0.49 1.45 -31.46
N GLU A 808 -1.70 0.91 -31.50
CA GLU A 808 -2.75 1.35 -32.39
C GLU A 808 -2.97 2.85 -32.21
N LYS A 809 -2.80 3.62 -33.32
CA LYS A 809 -3.18 5.03 -33.31
C LYS A 809 -4.71 5.07 -33.32
N GLU A 810 -5.34 5.52 -32.25
CA GLU A 810 -6.68 6.09 -32.35
C GLU A 810 -6.63 7.20 -33.40
N GLU A 811 -7.30 7.00 -34.53
CA GLU A 811 -7.55 8.04 -35.50
C GLU A 811 -8.43 9.11 -34.82
N VAL A 812 -7.80 10.16 -34.33
CA VAL A 812 -8.50 11.40 -33.99
C VAL A 812 -9.08 11.93 -35.30
N GLY A 813 -10.37 11.69 -35.49
CA GLY A 813 -11.14 12.23 -36.58
C GLY A 813 -10.99 13.75 -36.60
N THR A 814 -10.27 14.25 -37.57
CA THR A 814 -10.27 15.69 -37.91
C THR A 814 -11.64 16.04 -38.50
N GLU A 815 -12.56 16.51 -37.64
CA GLU A 815 -13.70 17.27 -38.08
C GLU A 815 -13.17 18.59 -38.67
N ASN A 816 -13.30 18.73 -39.99
CA ASN A 816 -13.08 19.96 -40.70
C ASN A 816 -14.12 21.01 -40.27
N GLU A 817 -13.75 21.94 -39.43
CA GLU A 817 -14.46 23.23 -39.32
C GLU A 817 -14.17 24.06 -40.55
N THR A 818 -15.10 24.04 -41.47
CA THR A 818 -15.21 25.08 -42.52
C THR A 818 -15.85 26.31 -41.89
N GLU A 819 -15.07 27.27 -41.46
CA GLU A 819 -15.53 28.63 -41.23
C GLU A 819 -15.93 29.30 -42.54
N GLY A 820 -17.24 29.52 -42.75
CA GLY A 820 -17.79 30.44 -43.72
C GLY A 820 -17.64 31.86 -43.26
N LYS A 821 -16.87 32.66 -43.99
CA LYS A 821 -16.94 34.11 -43.90
C LYS A 821 -18.24 34.60 -44.53
N ALA A 822 -19.04 35.37 -43.79
CA ALA A 822 -19.82 36.53 -44.24
C ALA A 822 -20.07 37.45 -43.01
#